data_e35eb140d0739d941d50ce484d5a8a86
#
_entry.id   e35eb140d0739d941d50ce484d5a8a86
#
_cell.length_a   1.000
_cell.length_b   1.000
_cell.length_c   1.000
_cell.angle_alpha   90.00
_cell.angle_beta   90.00
_cell.angle_gamma   90.00
#
_symmetry.space_group_name_H-M   'P 1'
#
loop_
_entity.id
_entity.type
_entity.pdbx_description
1 polymer ?
#
loop_
_entity_poly.entity_id
_entity_poly.type
_entity_poly.pdbx_seq_one_letter_code
_entity_poly.pdbx_strand_id
1 'polypeptide(L)'
;MTIDELMNIAPYSVGKEEKHAVLDEYLVNLTKYHYEHSEEYRKMLDGTGVDINSIKHYEDLPYLPVSLFKDLTLRSVAEDEVIKTMTSSGTTGQKTSKIYLDRETSANQTKALTKIVSSLLGNKRVPMIILDSSSVVKDRRMFSARGAGILGFSMFGSRRMYALDENMKLDIEGMKQFLEEHQGDTIFLFGFTFMIWQHFYKKLKESGYKPDLSKGVLIHGGGWKKLVAESVSAAQFKQCLKDVCGIKVENVHDYYGMVEQTGTIYIECEHGHLHASNFSDIIIRNPKDFSVAKNGETGIIEVVSVLPKSYPGHVLLTEDEGVILGEDDCPCGRKGKYFHIHGRIKNAEIRGCSDTYAAKFGKLSGLEYVIGDDKTIEMMPKVPALPPFAEPVVSFFNDLSKLVMQKGRAYSDVMTFGFWCRKGALLQEKAKYIDLERRLGRGIVFHSTPSNVPVNCAFSFASGLLAGNANIVRLPAKDFQQVQIISDCVRELLETTHKDMAPYICFVKYPPIKEITDWFSGICQSRVVWGGDATIAEIRESPLQPRANEVNFADRYSFSVLNGDAFLEADDQDKVVQYFYNDTYFSDQNACTAPRIIVWLGDKKTEAKELFWKKVVEYAKEHYNIAPVQTIGKINALYKAAANLNLGKVTVDIPLLTRIQVDKLTPELMDYRFNSGYFYEYDAESLIDLLPISTIKSQTVTYYGLTREQIVKFVNEDHPQGVDRFVPLGKSMDFSLIWDGYDLITTLSRIVNIF
;
A
#
# COMPACT_ATOMS: atom_id res chain seq x y z
N MET A 1 6.58 14.80 37.73
CA MET A 1 6.43 16.15 37.07
C MET A 1 5.12 16.14 36.30
N THR A 2 4.32 17.20 36.48
CA THR A 2 3.04 17.35 35.73
C THR A 2 3.28 17.89 34.32
N ILE A 3 2.28 17.77 33.45
CA ILE A 3 2.34 18.35 32.09
C ILE A 3 2.53 19.88 32.16
N ASP A 4 1.89 20.55 33.10
CA ASP A 4 2.04 22.00 33.28
C ASP A 4 3.47 22.39 33.70
N GLU A 5 4.11 21.61 34.53
CA GLU A 5 5.51 21.78 34.89
C GLU A 5 6.41 21.55 33.66
N LEU A 6 6.20 20.47 32.89
CA LEU A 6 6.90 20.24 31.62
C LEU A 6 6.74 21.41 30.64
N MET A 7 5.53 21.95 30.55
CA MET A 7 5.22 23.09 29.66
C MET A 7 5.86 24.41 30.10
N ASN A 8 6.40 24.49 31.31
CA ASN A 8 7.01 25.74 31.81
C ASN A 8 8.53 25.74 31.73
N ILE A 9 9.18 24.60 31.56
CA ILE A 9 10.64 24.48 31.40
C ILE A 9 11.08 24.54 29.92
N ALA A 10 12.39 24.59 29.69
CA ALA A 10 12.94 24.55 28.34
C ALA A 10 12.66 23.19 27.67
N PRO A 11 12.35 23.14 26.35
CA PRO A 11 11.80 21.93 25.71
C PRO A 11 12.78 20.76 25.57
N TYR A 12 14.05 20.95 25.84
CA TYR A 12 15.12 19.96 25.73
C TYR A 12 16.02 19.94 26.97
N SER A 13 15.43 20.08 28.17
CA SER A 13 16.18 20.23 29.42
C SER A 13 16.11 19.04 30.37
N VAL A 14 15.19 18.10 30.12
CA VAL A 14 14.99 16.94 30.99
C VAL A 14 15.87 15.79 30.49
N GLY A 15 16.72 15.27 31.37
CA GLY A 15 17.58 14.14 31.03
C GLY A 15 16.83 12.81 31.03
N LYS A 16 17.51 11.79 30.52
CA LYS A 16 16.96 10.47 30.22
C LYS A 16 16.13 9.88 31.35
N GLU A 17 16.72 9.68 32.53
CA GLU A 17 16.07 8.95 33.64
C GLU A 17 14.80 9.65 34.12
N GLU A 18 14.86 10.98 34.27
CA GLU A 18 13.73 11.78 34.70
C GLU A 18 12.67 11.82 33.62
N LYS A 19 13.05 11.96 32.35
CA LYS A 19 12.14 11.96 31.20
C LYS A 19 11.40 10.62 31.07
N HIS A 20 12.12 9.49 31.16
CA HIS A 20 11.50 8.16 31.09
C HIS A 20 10.49 7.95 32.22
N ALA A 21 10.85 8.32 33.47
CA ALA A 21 9.91 8.19 34.59
C ALA A 21 8.63 9.02 34.41
N VAL A 22 8.74 10.25 33.87
CA VAL A 22 7.58 11.11 33.58
C VAL A 22 6.74 10.54 32.43
N LEU A 23 7.37 10.02 31.36
CA LEU A 23 6.67 9.43 30.23
C LEU A 23 5.96 8.12 30.63
N ASP A 24 6.60 7.27 31.43
CA ASP A 24 6.00 6.04 31.96
C ASP A 24 4.73 6.35 32.74
N GLU A 25 4.81 7.25 33.73
CA GLU A 25 3.65 7.60 34.55
C GLU A 25 2.53 8.22 33.69
N TYR A 26 2.86 9.19 32.86
CA TYR A 26 1.88 9.98 32.14
C TYR A 26 1.22 9.18 31.00
N LEU A 27 2.01 8.51 30.16
CA LEU A 27 1.50 7.81 28.98
C LEU A 27 0.73 6.53 29.33
N VAL A 28 1.16 5.82 30.39
CA VAL A 28 0.36 4.69 30.90
C VAL A 28 -1.03 5.17 31.39
N ASN A 29 -1.08 6.29 32.11
CA ASN A 29 -2.35 6.87 32.53
C ASN A 29 -3.18 7.40 31.36
N LEU A 30 -2.54 8.01 30.35
CA LEU A 30 -3.19 8.48 29.15
C LEU A 30 -3.76 7.31 28.30
N THR A 31 -3.06 6.19 28.24
CA THR A 31 -3.55 4.96 27.61
C THR A 31 -4.83 4.45 28.30
N LYS A 32 -4.83 4.41 29.66
CA LYS A 32 -6.03 4.05 30.44
C LYS A 32 -7.18 5.02 30.18
N TYR A 33 -6.89 6.31 30.14
CA TYR A 33 -7.88 7.33 29.83
C TYR A 33 -8.51 7.10 28.45
N HIS A 34 -7.69 6.84 27.40
CA HIS A 34 -8.22 6.55 26.07
C HIS A 34 -9.03 5.25 26.01
N TYR A 35 -8.61 4.23 26.75
CA TYR A 35 -9.34 2.97 26.86
C TYR A 35 -10.74 3.19 27.45
N GLU A 36 -10.87 4.05 28.46
CA GLU A 36 -12.15 4.36 29.11
C GLU A 36 -13.06 5.26 28.25
N HIS A 37 -12.47 6.17 27.45
CA HIS A 37 -13.20 7.25 26.78
C HIS A 37 -13.28 7.11 25.24
N SER A 38 -12.61 6.14 24.63
CA SER A 38 -12.71 5.84 23.19
C SER A 38 -13.15 4.41 22.98
N GLU A 39 -14.37 4.24 22.48
CA GLU A 39 -14.98 2.91 22.28
C GLU A 39 -14.15 2.09 21.25
N GLU A 40 -13.76 2.70 20.13
CA GLU A 40 -12.96 2.05 19.09
C GLU A 40 -11.58 1.63 19.62
N TYR A 41 -10.93 2.49 20.41
CA TYR A 41 -9.65 2.18 21.01
C TYR A 41 -9.76 1.02 22.00
N ARG A 42 -10.78 1.02 22.87
CA ARG A 42 -11.06 -0.08 23.79
C ARG A 42 -11.29 -1.39 23.06
N LYS A 43 -12.16 -1.39 22.03
CA LYS A 43 -12.42 -2.59 21.22
C LYS A 43 -11.15 -3.15 20.57
N MET A 44 -10.27 -2.26 20.08
CA MET A 44 -8.98 -2.68 19.50
C MET A 44 -8.10 -3.39 20.55
N LEU A 45 -7.98 -2.83 21.76
CA LEU A 45 -7.15 -3.41 22.80
C LEU A 45 -7.76 -4.73 23.34
N ASP A 46 -9.05 -4.76 23.60
CA ASP A 46 -9.78 -5.97 24.05
C ASP A 46 -9.66 -7.08 23.00
N GLY A 47 -9.91 -6.75 21.72
CA GLY A 47 -9.83 -7.69 20.60
C GLY A 47 -8.43 -8.23 20.33
N THR A 48 -7.39 -7.51 20.76
CA THR A 48 -5.98 -7.96 20.65
C THR A 48 -5.44 -8.58 21.93
N GLY A 49 -6.25 -8.61 23.00
CA GLY A 49 -5.88 -9.21 24.28
C GLY A 49 -4.84 -8.43 25.09
N VAL A 50 -4.75 -7.12 24.87
CA VAL A 50 -3.82 -6.25 25.62
C VAL A 50 -4.32 -6.01 27.02
N ASP A 51 -3.59 -6.45 28.04
CA ASP A 51 -3.84 -6.08 29.44
C ASP A 51 -3.17 -4.76 29.79
N ILE A 52 -3.90 -3.66 29.68
CA ILE A 52 -3.39 -2.30 29.97
C ILE A 52 -2.94 -2.13 31.42
N ASN A 53 -3.37 -2.97 32.36
CA ASN A 53 -2.99 -2.87 33.77
C ASN A 53 -1.61 -3.51 34.04
N SER A 54 -1.14 -4.37 33.17
CA SER A 54 0.18 -4.99 33.27
C SER A 54 1.32 -4.08 32.79
N ILE A 55 1.01 -3.06 31.95
CA ILE A 55 1.99 -2.19 31.32
C ILE A 55 2.52 -1.16 32.33
N LYS A 56 3.83 -1.05 32.41
CA LYS A 56 4.54 -0.12 33.32
C LYS A 56 5.40 0.89 32.59
N HIS A 57 5.91 0.54 31.42
CA HIS A 57 6.84 1.36 30.63
C HIS A 57 6.16 1.84 29.35
N TYR A 58 6.40 3.09 28.98
CA TYR A 58 5.82 3.67 27.77
C TYR A 58 6.28 2.97 26.48
N GLU A 59 7.44 2.32 26.49
CA GLU A 59 7.97 1.55 25.36
C GLU A 59 7.19 0.25 25.10
N ASP A 60 6.41 -0.23 26.09
CA ASP A 60 5.57 -1.43 25.99
C ASP A 60 4.10 -1.09 25.67
N LEU A 61 3.77 0.19 25.52
CA LEU A 61 2.41 0.62 25.20
C LEU A 61 1.94 0.14 23.81
N PRO A 62 0.66 -0.18 23.65
CA PRO A 62 0.10 -0.48 22.35
C PRO A 62 0.17 0.75 21.44
N TYR A 63 0.68 0.56 20.24
CA TYR A 63 0.82 1.61 19.24
C TYR A 63 -0.24 1.46 18.13
N LEU A 64 -0.78 2.59 17.67
CA LEU A 64 -1.71 2.61 16.55
C LEU A 64 -1.00 2.96 15.24
N PRO A 65 -1.15 2.15 14.17
CA PRO A 65 -0.73 2.57 12.84
C PRO A 65 -1.39 3.89 12.43
N VAL A 66 -0.61 4.84 11.94
CA VAL A 66 -1.09 6.18 11.53
C VAL A 66 -2.23 6.11 10.50
N SER A 67 -2.25 5.06 9.66
CA SER A 67 -3.29 4.86 8.64
C SER A 67 -4.69 4.63 9.22
N LEU A 68 -4.84 4.19 10.48
CA LEU A 68 -6.14 4.00 11.13
C LEU A 68 -6.97 5.29 11.21
N PHE A 69 -6.33 6.45 11.36
CA PHE A 69 -7.02 7.74 11.42
C PHE A 69 -7.72 8.15 10.13
N LYS A 70 -7.48 7.44 9.04
CA LYS A 70 -8.20 7.61 7.77
C LYS A 70 -9.54 6.86 7.75
N ASP A 71 -9.62 5.76 8.48
CA ASP A 71 -10.72 4.80 8.37
C ASP A 71 -11.63 4.80 9.58
N LEU A 72 -11.11 5.13 10.76
CA LEU A 72 -11.84 5.12 12.04
C LEU A 72 -12.02 6.53 12.60
N THR A 73 -13.10 6.74 13.32
CA THR A 73 -13.34 7.95 14.10
C THR A 73 -12.76 7.75 15.50
N LEU A 74 -11.48 8.11 15.66
CA LEU A 74 -10.74 7.95 16.91
C LEU A 74 -10.86 9.23 17.75
N ARG A 75 -11.70 9.19 18.78
CA ARG A 75 -12.00 10.33 19.66
C ARG A 75 -12.18 9.85 21.10
N SER A 76 -11.65 10.61 22.08
CA SER A 76 -11.74 10.35 23.52
C SER A 76 -12.46 11.46 24.29
N VAL A 77 -13.20 12.33 23.58
CA VAL A 77 -14.05 13.39 24.12
C VAL A 77 -15.40 13.37 23.44
N ALA A 78 -16.42 13.97 24.04
CA ALA A 78 -17.74 14.07 23.43
C ALA A 78 -17.71 14.95 22.17
N GLU A 79 -18.68 14.78 21.28
CA GLU A 79 -18.69 15.48 19.98
C GLU A 79 -18.85 17.00 20.12
N ASP A 80 -19.60 17.42 21.10
CA ASP A 80 -19.84 18.83 21.43
C ASP A 80 -18.64 19.52 22.11
N GLU A 81 -17.67 18.75 22.61
CA GLU A 81 -16.40 19.28 23.13
C GLU A 81 -15.37 19.53 22.03
N VAL A 82 -15.61 19.02 20.82
CA VAL A 82 -14.68 19.20 19.68
C VAL A 82 -14.78 20.62 19.12
N ILE A 83 -13.74 21.41 19.34
CA ILE A 83 -13.67 22.79 18.82
C ILE A 83 -13.06 22.87 17.42
N LYS A 84 -12.31 21.85 17.00
CA LYS A 84 -11.59 21.85 15.72
C LYS A 84 -11.34 20.42 15.24
N THR A 85 -11.57 20.18 13.94
CA THR A 85 -11.13 18.97 13.25
C THR A 85 -9.99 19.29 12.30
N MET A 86 -8.86 18.60 12.45
CA MET A 86 -7.73 18.72 11.52
C MET A 86 -7.73 17.52 10.57
N THR A 87 -7.29 17.74 9.33
CA THR A 87 -7.20 16.70 8.31
C THR A 87 -5.81 16.64 7.70
N SER A 88 -5.35 15.43 7.39
CA SER A 88 -4.12 15.24 6.61
C SER A 88 -4.34 15.66 5.15
N SER A 89 -3.24 15.92 4.40
CA SER A 89 -3.34 16.17 2.96
C SER A 89 -3.71 14.87 2.25
N GLY A 90 -4.84 14.85 1.54
CA GLY A 90 -5.23 13.79 0.62
C GLY A 90 -5.13 14.24 -0.83
N THR A 91 -4.79 13.34 -1.76
CA THR A 91 -5.04 13.53 -3.19
C THR A 91 -6.52 13.35 -3.48
N THR A 92 -7.01 13.96 -4.55
CA THR A 92 -8.41 13.82 -4.98
C THR A 92 -8.80 12.34 -5.04
N GLY A 93 -9.79 11.94 -4.23
CA GLY A 93 -10.25 10.55 -4.11
C GLY A 93 -9.62 9.69 -3.00
N GLN A 94 -8.61 10.17 -2.26
CA GLN A 94 -8.06 9.44 -1.11
C GLN A 94 -8.70 9.88 0.22
N LYS A 95 -8.97 8.93 1.11
CA LYS A 95 -9.42 9.22 2.48
C LYS A 95 -8.31 9.95 3.25
N THR A 96 -8.68 11.02 3.96
CA THR A 96 -7.77 11.80 4.81
C THR A 96 -7.93 11.40 6.27
N SER A 97 -6.84 11.45 7.04
CA SER A 97 -6.90 11.32 8.50
C SER A 97 -7.73 12.46 9.09
N LYS A 98 -8.50 12.16 10.13
CA LYS A 98 -9.28 13.18 10.87
C LYS A 98 -8.88 13.16 12.33
N ILE A 99 -8.49 14.32 12.86
CA ILE A 99 -8.04 14.49 14.23
C ILE A 99 -8.96 15.50 14.92
N TYR A 100 -9.57 15.08 16.02
CA TYR A 100 -10.57 15.84 16.77
C TYR A 100 -9.94 16.50 17.98
N LEU A 101 -9.97 17.81 18.04
CA LEU A 101 -9.34 18.59 19.10
C LEU A 101 -10.38 19.29 19.98
N ASP A 102 -10.25 19.07 21.27
CA ASP A 102 -10.88 19.88 22.28
C ASP A 102 -10.04 21.14 22.60
N ARG A 103 -10.54 21.98 23.49
CA ARG A 103 -9.87 23.24 23.87
C ARG A 103 -8.53 22.99 24.58
N GLU A 104 -8.47 22.01 25.48
CA GLU A 104 -7.27 21.71 26.26
C GLU A 104 -6.14 21.15 25.35
N THR A 105 -6.45 20.14 24.55
CA THR A 105 -5.48 19.54 23.63
C THR A 105 -4.96 20.55 22.62
N SER A 106 -5.84 21.38 22.03
CA SER A 106 -5.45 22.43 21.08
C SER A 106 -4.55 23.48 21.71
N ALA A 107 -4.82 23.89 22.96
CA ALA A 107 -4.00 24.85 23.69
C ALA A 107 -2.61 24.27 24.03
N ASN A 108 -2.56 23.03 24.51
CA ASN A 108 -1.31 22.36 24.85
C ASN A 108 -0.44 22.10 23.60
N GLN A 109 -1.03 21.72 22.48
CA GLN A 109 -0.32 21.58 21.20
C GLN A 109 0.29 22.90 20.74
N THR A 110 -0.45 24.00 20.86
CA THR A 110 0.03 25.34 20.52
C THR A 110 1.16 25.78 21.43
N LYS A 111 1.04 25.53 22.74
CA LYS A 111 2.05 25.89 23.76
C LYS A 111 3.35 25.10 23.53
N ALA A 112 3.26 23.78 23.27
CA ALA A 112 4.42 22.94 23.00
C ALA A 112 5.14 23.37 21.69
N LEU A 113 4.40 23.59 20.60
CA LEU A 113 4.96 24.10 19.36
C LEU A 113 5.68 25.44 19.58
N THR A 114 5.06 26.34 20.36
CA THR A 114 5.67 27.64 20.69
C THR A 114 6.98 27.47 21.43
N LYS A 115 7.04 26.60 22.45
CA LYS A 115 8.27 26.33 23.20
C LYS A 115 9.39 25.76 22.30
N ILE A 116 9.05 24.80 21.46
CA ILE A 116 10.01 24.15 20.55
C ILE A 116 10.58 25.17 19.55
N VAL A 117 9.74 25.95 18.88
CA VAL A 117 10.18 26.92 17.87
C VAL A 117 10.91 28.12 18.53
N SER A 118 10.46 28.58 19.70
CA SER A 118 11.13 29.66 20.42
C SER A 118 12.54 29.28 20.91
N SER A 119 12.87 27.99 21.03
CA SER A 119 14.25 27.56 21.33
C SER A 119 15.25 27.90 20.22
N LEU A 120 14.77 28.14 18.98
CA LEU A 120 15.57 28.59 17.84
C LEU A 120 15.45 30.09 17.58
N LEU A 121 14.21 30.62 17.64
CA LEU A 121 13.92 32.02 17.26
C LEU A 121 13.97 33.00 18.44
N GLY A 122 14.05 32.49 19.68
CA GLY A 122 13.84 33.30 20.87
C GLY A 122 12.34 33.59 21.14
N ASN A 123 12.07 34.36 22.18
CA ASN A 123 10.71 34.59 22.69
C ASN A 123 9.95 35.74 21.99
N LYS A 124 10.57 36.43 21.05
CA LYS A 124 9.94 37.53 20.32
C LYS A 124 9.54 37.11 18.91
N ARG A 125 8.40 37.63 18.43
CA ARG A 125 8.04 37.50 17.02
C ARG A 125 9.02 38.30 16.17
N VAL A 126 9.46 37.71 15.06
CA VAL A 126 10.42 38.31 14.12
C VAL A 126 9.78 38.46 12.73
N PRO A 127 10.31 39.36 11.87
CA PRO A 127 9.87 39.43 10.48
C PRO A 127 9.96 38.08 9.79
N MET A 128 8.95 37.75 8.96
CA MET A 128 8.83 36.39 8.41
C MET A 128 8.61 36.37 6.90
N ILE A 129 9.38 35.58 6.20
CA ILE A 129 9.19 35.25 4.79
C ILE A 129 8.63 33.83 4.67
N ILE A 130 7.42 33.72 4.12
CA ILE A 130 6.80 32.43 3.82
C ILE A 130 7.17 32.07 2.38
N LEU A 131 7.92 30.97 2.21
CA LEU A 131 8.42 30.50 0.91
C LEU A 131 7.33 29.75 0.14
N ASP A 132 6.19 30.42 -0.05
CA ASP A 132 4.98 29.93 -0.71
C ASP A 132 4.13 31.10 -1.22
N SER A 133 2.97 30.79 -1.83
CA SER A 133 1.97 31.79 -2.27
C SER A 133 0.86 31.96 -1.22
N SER A 134 0.33 33.17 -1.10
CA SER A 134 -0.81 33.47 -0.22
C SER A 134 -2.09 32.72 -0.59
N SER A 135 -2.20 32.24 -1.83
CA SER A 135 -3.35 31.46 -2.33
C SER A 135 -3.59 30.18 -1.53
N VAL A 136 -2.51 29.58 -0.98
CA VAL A 136 -2.57 28.31 -0.21
C VAL A 136 -3.40 28.42 1.09
N VAL A 137 -3.55 29.64 1.64
CA VAL A 137 -4.29 29.86 2.89
C VAL A 137 -5.61 30.63 2.69
N LYS A 138 -5.95 31.03 1.46
CA LYS A 138 -7.20 31.75 1.15
C LYS A 138 -8.45 30.88 1.21
N ASP A 139 -8.36 29.62 0.80
CA ASP A 139 -9.50 28.70 0.86
C ASP A 139 -9.55 27.97 2.21
N ARG A 140 -10.37 28.50 3.12
CA ARG A 140 -10.57 27.95 4.47
C ARG A 140 -11.33 26.61 4.49
N ARG A 141 -11.92 26.19 3.37
CA ARG A 141 -12.70 24.93 3.27
C ARG A 141 -11.86 23.73 2.87
N MET A 142 -10.67 23.95 2.31
CA MET A 142 -9.77 22.91 1.83
C MET A 142 -8.32 23.12 2.29
N PHE A 143 -8.08 23.14 3.60
CA PHE A 143 -6.71 23.24 4.11
C PHE A 143 -5.89 22.00 3.77
N SER A 144 -4.96 22.15 2.84
CA SER A 144 -3.89 21.17 2.64
C SER A 144 -2.95 21.15 3.85
N ALA A 145 -2.21 20.05 4.09
CA ALA A 145 -1.16 20.03 5.12
C ALA A 145 -0.15 21.17 4.97
N ARG A 146 0.07 21.65 3.73
CA ARG A 146 0.89 22.81 3.40
C ARG A 146 0.29 24.08 3.99
N GLY A 147 -1.00 24.32 3.79
CA GLY A 147 -1.70 25.47 4.37
C GLY A 147 -1.73 25.42 5.90
N ALA A 148 -1.97 24.24 6.49
CA ALA A 148 -1.97 24.08 7.94
C ALA A 148 -0.58 24.36 8.55
N GLY A 149 0.50 23.89 7.92
CA GLY A 149 1.87 24.19 8.34
C GLY A 149 2.17 25.70 8.28
N ILE A 150 1.85 26.36 7.15
CA ILE A 150 2.04 27.81 7.00
C ILE A 150 1.29 28.57 8.09
N LEU A 151 0.03 28.24 8.37
CA LEU A 151 -0.75 28.89 9.41
C LEU A 151 -0.16 28.67 10.82
N GLY A 152 0.26 27.44 11.12
CA GLY A 152 0.88 27.09 12.39
C GLY A 152 2.16 27.90 12.65
N PHE A 153 3.05 27.98 11.67
CA PHE A 153 4.30 28.71 11.82
C PHE A 153 4.13 30.24 11.66
N SER A 154 3.06 30.72 11.03
CA SER A 154 2.78 32.16 10.89
C SER A 154 2.60 32.90 12.22
N MET A 155 2.31 32.19 13.32
CA MET A 155 2.19 32.77 14.65
C MET A 155 3.51 33.39 15.18
N PHE A 156 4.65 32.97 14.64
CA PHE A 156 5.98 33.46 15.02
C PHE A 156 6.39 34.71 14.25
N GLY A 157 5.65 35.06 13.18
CA GLY A 157 5.90 36.24 12.38
C GLY A 157 5.29 37.52 12.99
N SER A 158 6.08 38.58 13.14
CA SER A 158 5.61 39.95 13.48
C SER A 158 5.03 40.65 12.25
N ARG A 159 5.76 40.66 11.15
CA ARG A 159 5.34 41.01 9.79
C ARG A 159 5.56 39.80 8.88
N ARG A 160 4.66 39.59 7.93
CA ARG A 160 4.69 38.42 7.05
C ARG A 160 4.66 38.83 5.59
N MET A 161 5.57 38.25 4.82
CA MET A 161 5.63 38.34 3.39
C MET A 161 5.50 36.93 2.79
N TYR A 162 4.77 36.78 1.68
CA TYR A 162 4.79 35.58 0.85
C TYR A 162 5.77 35.78 -0.30
N ALA A 163 6.74 34.89 -0.44
CA ALA A 163 7.80 35.01 -1.44
C ALA A 163 7.33 34.73 -2.87
N LEU A 164 6.18 34.07 -3.04
CA LEU A 164 5.62 33.74 -4.35
C LEU A 164 4.28 34.45 -4.57
N ASP A 165 4.08 34.92 -5.80
CA ASP A 165 2.80 35.46 -6.26
C ASP A 165 1.75 34.35 -6.49
N GLU A 166 0.54 34.73 -6.94
CA GLU A 166 -0.54 33.77 -7.22
C GLU A 166 -0.23 32.81 -8.40
N ASN A 167 0.73 33.15 -9.25
CA ASN A 167 1.22 32.36 -10.37
C ASN A 167 2.47 31.55 -10.02
N MET A 168 2.83 31.46 -8.74
CA MET A 168 4.01 30.75 -8.22
C MET A 168 5.35 31.33 -8.71
N LYS A 169 5.40 32.60 -9.12
CA LYS A 169 6.62 33.32 -9.47
C LYS A 169 7.21 33.98 -8.22
N LEU A 170 8.54 33.97 -8.14
CA LEU A 170 9.27 34.62 -7.05
C LEU A 170 9.14 36.14 -7.14
N ASP A 171 8.62 36.76 -6.07
CA ASP A 171 8.48 38.23 -5.94
C ASP A 171 9.79 38.84 -5.43
N ILE A 172 10.73 39.08 -6.36
CA ILE A 172 12.05 39.62 -6.05
C ILE A 172 11.96 41.06 -5.55
N GLU A 173 11.09 41.90 -6.14
CA GLU A 173 10.99 43.32 -5.75
C GLU A 173 10.36 43.44 -4.37
N GLY A 174 9.28 42.72 -4.09
CA GLY A 174 8.69 42.66 -2.75
C GLY A 174 9.68 42.17 -1.70
N MET A 175 10.51 41.18 -2.06
CA MET A 175 11.53 40.66 -1.15
C MET A 175 12.65 41.68 -0.89
N LYS A 176 13.10 42.44 -1.90
CA LYS A 176 14.05 43.53 -1.69
C LYS A 176 13.51 44.58 -0.71
N GLN A 177 12.30 45.06 -0.98
CA GLN A 177 11.65 46.05 -0.10
C GLN A 177 11.52 45.51 1.34
N PHE A 178 11.07 44.28 1.51
CA PHE A 178 10.91 43.66 2.82
C PHE A 178 12.23 43.56 3.58
N LEU A 179 13.33 43.20 2.92
CA LEU A 179 14.65 43.09 3.53
C LEU A 179 15.26 44.45 3.85
N GLU A 180 14.99 45.47 3.04
CA GLU A 180 15.39 46.85 3.32
C GLU A 180 14.67 47.41 4.57
N GLU A 181 13.34 47.18 4.69
CA GLU A 181 12.54 47.59 5.87
C GLU A 181 13.00 46.89 7.16
N HIS A 182 13.61 45.69 7.05
CA HIS A 182 14.05 44.89 8.19
C HIS A 182 15.56 44.65 8.24
N GLN A 183 16.31 45.61 7.72
CA GLN A 183 17.77 45.54 7.71
C GLN A 183 18.32 45.37 9.13
N GLY A 184 19.07 44.32 9.35
CA GLY A 184 19.68 44.02 10.64
C GLY A 184 18.86 43.15 11.60
N ASP A 185 17.57 42.93 11.29
CA ASP A 185 16.71 41.99 12.04
C ASP A 185 17.05 40.51 11.76
N THR A 186 16.68 39.64 12.68
CA THR A 186 16.60 38.19 12.39
C THR A 186 15.37 37.94 11.53
N ILE A 187 15.53 37.30 10.38
CA ILE A 187 14.42 36.96 9.48
C ILE A 187 14.06 35.49 9.66
N PHE A 188 12.82 35.20 10.00
CA PHE A 188 12.31 33.85 10.03
C PHE A 188 11.82 33.43 8.63
N LEU A 189 12.32 32.31 8.12
CA LEU A 189 11.85 31.71 6.85
C LEU A 189 11.14 30.39 7.14
N PHE A 190 10.02 30.20 6.48
CA PHE A 190 9.29 28.93 6.54
C PHE A 190 8.83 28.47 5.16
N GLY A 191 9.02 27.18 4.86
CA GLY A 191 8.55 26.57 3.61
C GLY A 191 8.71 25.07 3.57
N PHE A 192 8.26 24.46 2.46
CA PHE A 192 8.42 23.01 2.24
C PHE A 192 9.60 22.76 1.33
N THR A 193 10.39 21.71 1.62
CA THR A 193 11.65 21.38 0.94
C THR A 193 11.55 21.46 -0.60
N PHE A 194 10.53 20.81 -1.20
CA PHE A 194 10.33 20.83 -2.65
C PHE A 194 9.96 22.22 -3.21
N MET A 195 9.21 23.04 -2.43
CA MET A 195 8.83 24.41 -2.79
C MET A 195 10.05 25.32 -2.78
N ILE A 196 10.85 25.20 -1.72
CA ILE A 196 12.10 25.96 -1.57
C ILE A 196 13.04 25.66 -2.73
N TRP A 197 13.21 24.35 -3.07
CA TRP A 197 14.08 23.95 -4.16
C TRP A 197 13.62 24.48 -5.52
N GLN A 198 12.35 24.27 -5.86
CA GLN A 198 11.80 24.59 -7.18
C GLN A 198 11.58 26.09 -7.40
N HIS A 199 10.99 26.78 -6.43
CA HIS A 199 10.45 28.13 -6.61
C HIS A 199 11.27 29.21 -5.92
N PHE A 200 12.19 28.87 -5.00
CA PHE A 200 13.06 29.82 -4.35
C PHE A 200 14.50 29.64 -4.81
N TYR A 201 15.15 28.52 -4.50
CA TYR A 201 16.55 28.29 -4.84
C TYR A 201 16.83 28.42 -6.35
N LYS A 202 16.13 27.64 -7.19
CA LYS A 202 16.36 27.65 -8.65
C LYS A 202 16.07 29.04 -9.23
N LYS A 203 15.02 29.71 -8.76
CA LYS A 203 14.64 31.04 -9.25
C LYS A 203 15.61 32.15 -8.83
N LEU A 204 16.15 32.10 -7.62
CA LEU A 204 17.25 32.99 -7.22
C LEU A 204 18.49 32.77 -8.08
N LYS A 205 18.86 31.52 -8.32
CA LYS A 205 19.99 31.14 -9.16
C LYS A 205 19.82 31.62 -10.62
N GLU A 206 18.62 31.47 -11.18
CA GLU A 206 18.28 31.93 -12.55
C GLU A 206 18.30 33.45 -12.67
N SER A 207 17.78 34.16 -11.66
CA SER A 207 17.71 35.64 -11.68
C SER A 207 19.03 36.34 -11.38
N GLY A 208 19.97 35.65 -10.76
CA GLY A 208 21.22 36.22 -10.27
C GLY A 208 21.05 37.14 -9.04
N TYR A 209 19.84 37.35 -8.54
CA TYR A 209 19.59 38.11 -7.33
C TYR A 209 20.02 37.33 -6.08
N LYS A 210 20.79 37.97 -5.22
CA LYS A 210 21.28 37.40 -3.95
C LYS A 210 20.75 38.23 -2.76
N PRO A 211 19.62 37.86 -2.17
CA PRO A 211 19.13 38.50 -0.94
C PRO A 211 20.12 38.24 0.21
N ASP A 212 20.35 39.25 1.04
CA ASP A 212 21.13 39.06 2.28
C ASP A 212 20.24 38.45 3.38
N LEU A 213 20.31 37.14 3.53
CA LEU A 213 19.67 36.38 4.58
C LEU A 213 20.70 35.77 5.56
N SER A 214 21.85 36.43 5.72
CA SER A 214 22.91 35.98 6.64
C SER A 214 22.48 35.87 8.10
N LYS A 215 21.44 36.64 8.52
CA LYS A 215 20.75 36.53 9.81
C LYS A 215 19.46 35.73 9.75
N GLY A 216 19.20 35.06 8.62
CA GLY A 216 18.01 34.23 8.44
C GLY A 216 18.07 32.96 9.29
N VAL A 217 16.88 32.52 9.76
CA VAL A 217 16.64 31.20 10.33
C VAL A 217 15.53 30.55 9.53
N LEU A 218 15.85 29.44 8.85
CA LEU A 218 14.90 28.69 8.04
C LEU A 218 14.46 27.42 8.77
N ILE A 219 13.16 27.27 8.94
CA ILE A 219 12.56 25.97 9.29
C ILE A 219 11.85 25.44 8.05
N HIS A 220 12.19 24.23 7.63
CA HIS A 220 11.56 23.59 6.50
C HIS A 220 11.22 22.13 6.83
N GLY A 221 10.31 21.53 6.08
CA GLY A 221 9.94 20.15 6.24
C GLY A 221 9.27 19.58 5.00
N GLY A 222 8.87 18.31 5.07
CA GLY A 222 8.30 17.59 3.94
C GLY A 222 9.36 17.14 2.94
N GLY A 223 9.09 15.99 2.30
CA GLY A 223 10.04 15.36 1.37
C GLY A 223 10.07 16.01 -0.01
N TRP A 224 10.88 15.43 -0.88
CA TRP A 224 11.07 15.83 -2.29
C TRP A 224 9.88 15.55 -3.20
N LYS A 225 8.92 14.73 -2.76
CA LYS A 225 7.68 14.38 -3.51
C LYS A 225 7.99 13.93 -4.95
N LYS A 226 7.45 14.61 -5.95
CA LYS A 226 7.70 14.30 -7.37
C LYS A 226 9.11 14.68 -7.84
N LEU A 227 9.87 15.45 -7.05
CA LEU A 227 11.23 15.86 -7.36
C LEU A 227 12.30 14.89 -6.82
N VAL A 228 11.94 13.64 -6.52
CA VAL A 228 12.89 12.62 -6.01
C VAL A 228 14.10 12.45 -6.95
N ALA A 229 13.89 12.52 -8.26
CA ALA A 229 14.99 12.45 -9.25
C ALA A 229 15.96 13.64 -9.18
N GLU A 230 15.55 14.77 -8.58
CA GLU A 230 16.36 15.97 -8.40
C GLU A 230 16.81 16.14 -6.94
N SER A 231 16.53 15.16 -6.08
CA SER A 231 16.86 15.23 -4.67
C SER A 231 18.36 15.30 -4.45
N VAL A 232 18.76 16.14 -3.51
CA VAL A 232 20.13 16.28 -3.06
C VAL A 232 20.24 15.95 -1.58
N SER A 233 21.44 15.70 -1.10
CA SER A 233 21.66 15.48 0.35
C SER A 233 21.29 16.73 1.16
N ALA A 234 20.95 16.56 2.44
CA ALA A 234 20.65 17.67 3.35
C ALA A 234 21.80 18.69 3.40
N ALA A 235 23.06 18.21 3.46
CA ALA A 235 24.23 19.07 3.45
C ALA A 235 24.33 19.89 2.15
N GLN A 236 24.08 19.27 1.00
CA GLN A 236 24.08 19.95 -0.28
C GLN A 236 22.93 20.96 -0.42
N PHE A 237 21.73 20.63 0.07
CA PHE A 237 20.59 21.53 0.11
C PHE A 237 20.92 22.80 0.91
N LYS A 238 21.47 22.67 2.12
CA LYS A 238 21.88 23.78 2.99
C LYS A 238 22.97 24.63 2.34
N GLN A 239 23.97 23.99 1.72
CA GLN A 239 25.04 24.70 1.01
C GLN A 239 24.52 25.49 -0.21
N CYS A 240 23.60 24.91 -0.98
CA CYS A 240 22.97 25.60 -2.11
C CYS A 240 22.20 26.87 -1.66
N LEU A 241 21.52 26.82 -0.53
CA LEU A 241 20.83 27.99 0.04
C LEU A 241 21.85 29.06 0.51
N LYS A 242 22.91 28.65 1.19
CA LYS A 242 24.00 29.58 1.58
C LYS A 242 24.56 30.31 0.36
N ASP A 243 24.80 29.62 -0.75
CA ASP A 243 25.41 30.17 -1.97
C ASP A 243 24.51 31.22 -2.66
N VAL A 244 23.17 31.07 -2.60
CA VAL A 244 22.24 31.97 -3.30
C VAL A 244 21.68 33.09 -2.42
N CYS A 245 21.59 32.94 -1.10
CA CYS A 245 21.00 33.93 -0.23
C CYS A 245 21.77 34.19 1.08
N GLY A 246 22.96 33.63 1.25
CA GLY A 246 23.85 33.93 2.40
C GLY A 246 23.41 33.33 3.74
N ILE A 247 22.30 32.58 3.80
CA ILE A 247 21.83 31.96 5.06
C ILE A 247 22.88 30.98 5.58
N LYS A 248 23.17 31.02 6.88
CA LYS A 248 24.15 30.11 7.45
C LYS A 248 23.64 28.68 7.48
N VAL A 249 24.49 27.70 7.21
CA VAL A 249 24.16 26.27 7.16
C VAL A 249 23.55 25.80 8.49
N GLU A 250 24.09 26.27 9.61
CA GLU A 250 23.63 25.99 10.96
C GLU A 250 22.25 26.57 11.30
N ASN A 251 21.78 27.53 10.52
CA ASN A 251 20.47 28.17 10.67
C ASN A 251 19.39 27.59 9.71
N VAL A 252 19.70 26.52 8.99
CA VAL A 252 18.74 25.81 8.14
C VAL A 252 18.36 24.52 8.84
N HIS A 253 17.13 24.45 9.34
CA HIS A 253 16.63 23.36 10.19
C HIS A 253 15.51 22.60 9.48
N ASP A 254 15.69 21.30 9.29
CA ASP A 254 14.59 20.40 8.92
C ASP A 254 13.71 20.12 10.13
N TYR A 255 12.44 19.78 9.91
CA TYR A 255 11.58 19.27 10.96
C TYR A 255 10.78 18.05 10.49
N TYR A 256 10.57 17.12 11.40
CA TYR A 256 9.66 16.00 11.24
C TYR A 256 8.43 16.19 12.12
N GLY A 257 7.26 15.95 11.55
CA GLY A 257 5.98 16.05 12.25
C GLY A 257 4.84 15.57 11.37
N MET A 258 3.71 15.27 12.01
CA MET A 258 2.51 14.77 11.35
C MET A 258 1.23 15.36 11.93
N VAL A 259 0.16 15.33 11.16
CA VAL A 259 -1.15 15.86 11.59
C VAL A 259 -1.70 15.06 12.76
N GLU A 260 -1.43 13.78 12.79
CA GLU A 260 -1.87 12.83 13.83
C GLU A 260 -1.22 13.07 15.21
N GLN A 261 -0.10 13.83 15.25
CA GLN A 261 0.52 14.32 16.50
C GLN A 261 0.87 15.80 16.40
N THR A 262 -0.09 16.63 16.06
CA THR A 262 0.09 18.08 15.94
C THR A 262 0.63 18.69 17.24
N GLY A 263 1.49 19.71 17.10
CA GLY A 263 2.14 20.41 18.23
C GLY A 263 3.45 19.78 18.66
N THR A 264 3.60 18.47 18.50
CA THR A 264 4.87 17.79 18.66
C THR A 264 5.59 17.75 17.32
N ILE A 265 6.69 18.49 17.23
CA ILE A 265 7.59 18.46 16.08
C ILE A 265 9.00 18.13 16.55
N TYR A 266 9.72 17.40 15.73
CA TYR A 266 11.11 17.05 15.95
C TYR A 266 11.95 17.97 15.07
N ILE A 267 12.67 18.92 15.67
CA ILE A 267 13.47 19.92 14.96
C ILE A 267 14.93 19.53 14.94
N GLU A 268 15.53 19.70 13.79
CA GLU A 268 16.96 19.50 13.56
C GLU A 268 17.78 20.56 14.30
N CYS A 269 18.82 20.14 15.02
CA CYS A 269 19.79 21.04 15.62
C CYS A 269 20.87 21.50 14.62
N GLU A 270 21.77 22.37 15.05
CA GLU A 270 22.90 22.86 14.26
C GLU A 270 23.88 21.77 13.80
N HIS A 271 23.85 20.60 14.42
CA HIS A 271 24.65 19.42 14.05
C HIS A 271 23.91 18.46 13.07
N GLY A 272 22.69 18.80 12.62
CA GLY A 272 21.95 18.01 11.66
C GLY A 272 21.17 16.84 12.27
N HIS A 273 20.89 16.85 13.58
CA HIS A 273 20.16 15.80 14.28
C HIS A 273 18.77 16.27 14.67
N LEU A 274 17.75 15.45 14.39
CA LEU A 274 16.38 15.67 14.88
C LEU A 274 16.30 15.31 16.36
N HIS A 275 15.65 16.16 17.15
CA HIS A 275 15.55 15.99 18.61
C HIS A 275 14.12 15.74 19.08
N ALA A 276 13.95 14.77 19.99
CA ALA A 276 12.74 14.58 20.77
C ALA A 276 12.71 15.55 21.95
N SER A 277 11.66 16.35 22.06
CA SER A 277 11.48 17.31 23.16
C SER A 277 11.04 16.64 24.47
N ASN A 278 10.92 17.42 25.56
CA ASN A 278 10.36 16.90 26.82
C ASN A 278 8.91 16.38 26.67
N PHE A 279 8.18 16.81 25.63
CA PHE A 279 6.77 16.48 25.39
C PHE A 279 6.58 15.22 24.54
N SER A 280 7.66 14.65 24.03
CA SER A 280 7.64 13.58 23.04
C SER A 280 8.86 12.67 23.16
N ASP A 281 8.73 11.50 22.61
CA ASP A 281 9.87 10.60 22.43
C ASP A 281 9.80 9.86 21.10
N ILE A 282 10.89 9.15 20.77
CA ILE A 282 11.02 8.29 19.60
C ILE A 282 11.39 6.89 20.06
N ILE A 283 10.74 5.90 19.49
CA ILE A 283 11.08 4.50 19.59
C ILE A 283 11.36 3.99 18.19
N ILE A 284 12.40 3.21 18.02
CA ILE A 284 12.65 2.49 16.77
C ILE A 284 12.26 1.03 16.98
N ARG A 285 11.34 0.53 16.17
CA ARG A 285 10.92 -0.88 16.19
C ARG A 285 11.71 -1.69 15.19
N ASN A 286 12.30 -2.79 15.66
CA ASN A 286 12.97 -3.74 14.79
C ASN A 286 11.95 -4.32 13.79
N PRO A 287 12.17 -4.24 12.48
CA PRO A 287 11.17 -4.70 11.49
C PRO A 287 10.97 -6.23 11.49
N LYS A 288 11.82 -7.01 12.18
CA LYS A 288 11.70 -8.48 12.21
C LYS A 288 10.72 -8.98 13.29
N ASP A 289 10.68 -8.33 14.45
CA ASP A 289 9.92 -8.80 15.61
C ASP A 289 9.17 -7.68 16.33
N PHE A 290 9.31 -6.43 15.87
CA PHE A 290 8.74 -5.21 16.45
C PHE A 290 9.20 -4.93 17.90
N SER A 291 10.24 -5.58 18.36
CA SER A 291 10.95 -5.21 19.61
C SER A 291 11.59 -3.83 19.49
N VAL A 292 11.92 -3.23 20.64
CA VAL A 292 12.65 -1.96 20.66
C VAL A 292 14.08 -2.18 20.14
N ALA A 293 14.44 -1.48 19.07
CA ALA A 293 15.78 -1.55 18.48
C ALA A 293 16.81 -0.83 19.35
N LYS A 294 18.06 -1.27 19.29
CA LYS A 294 19.18 -0.60 19.98
C LYS A 294 19.58 0.67 19.25
N ASN A 295 20.21 1.60 19.99
CA ASN A 295 20.81 2.78 19.36
C ASN A 295 21.78 2.37 18.25
N GLY A 296 21.68 3.03 17.08
CA GLY A 296 22.44 2.71 15.89
C GLY A 296 21.79 1.66 14.95
N GLU A 297 20.75 0.97 15.40
CA GLU A 297 19.99 0.04 14.53
C GLU A 297 18.87 0.77 13.82
N THR A 298 18.75 0.52 12.52
CA THR A 298 17.66 1.07 11.67
C THR A 298 16.39 0.24 11.85
N GLY A 299 15.24 0.92 11.93
CA GLY A 299 13.94 0.27 12.00
C GLY A 299 12.80 1.24 11.77
N ILE A 300 11.60 0.80 12.12
CA ILE A 300 10.35 1.55 11.91
C ILE A 300 10.21 2.59 13.02
N ILE A 301 9.92 3.82 12.63
CA ILE A 301 9.73 4.92 13.58
C ILE A 301 8.37 4.79 14.26
N GLU A 302 8.38 4.79 15.56
CA GLU A 302 7.22 4.97 16.42
C GLU A 302 7.38 6.30 17.17
N VAL A 303 6.37 7.15 17.07
CA VAL A 303 6.35 8.48 17.69
C VAL A 303 5.47 8.49 18.93
N VAL A 304 5.97 9.10 19.97
CA VAL A 304 5.31 9.17 21.28
C VAL A 304 5.11 10.63 21.69
N SER A 305 3.92 10.98 22.18
CA SER A 305 3.60 12.34 22.61
C SER A 305 2.64 12.36 23.79
N VAL A 306 2.89 13.24 24.75
CA VAL A 306 2.00 13.48 25.90
C VAL A 306 0.81 14.41 25.57
N LEU A 307 0.75 15.00 24.36
CA LEU A 307 -0.22 16.04 24.03
C LEU A 307 -1.61 15.53 23.61
N PRO A 308 -1.75 14.42 22.88
CA PRO A 308 -3.05 13.93 22.39
C PRO A 308 -3.93 13.40 23.53
N LYS A 309 -4.79 14.24 24.11
CA LYS A 309 -5.74 13.85 25.14
C LYS A 309 -7.16 13.65 24.58
N SER A 310 -7.56 14.44 23.59
CA SER A 310 -8.89 14.36 22.97
C SER A 310 -9.05 13.18 21.99
N TYR A 311 -7.97 12.49 21.65
CA TYR A 311 -7.94 11.35 20.72
C TYR A 311 -6.74 10.44 21.03
N PRO A 312 -6.81 9.12 20.74
CA PRO A 312 -5.73 8.16 21.07
C PRO A 312 -4.55 8.22 20.09
N GLY A 313 -3.91 9.39 20.01
CA GLY A 313 -2.75 9.66 19.15
C GLY A 313 -1.42 9.76 19.90
N HIS A 314 -1.37 9.24 21.13
CA HIS A 314 -0.19 9.39 22.00
C HIS A 314 0.97 8.45 21.66
N VAL A 315 0.69 7.26 21.08
CA VAL A 315 1.69 6.29 20.61
C VAL A 315 1.31 5.82 19.21
N LEU A 316 2.09 6.23 18.22
CA LEU A 316 1.78 6.00 16.80
C LEU A 316 2.92 5.30 16.06
N LEU A 317 2.59 4.20 15.37
CA LEU A 317 3.49 3.53 14.47
C LEU A 317 3.39 4.16 13.07
N THR A 318 4.51 4.66 12.57
CA THR A 318 4.59 5.31 11.27
C THR A 318 4.92 4.33 10.15
N GLU A 319 4.99 4.83 8.92
CA GLU A 319 5.50 4.11 7.75
C GLU A 319 6.89 4.64 7.33
N ASP A 320 7.62 5.24 8.26
CA ASP A 320 8.95 5.80 8.02
C ASP A 320 10.02 4.97 8.73
N GLU A 321 11.21 4.89 8.12
CA GLU A 321 12.40 4.26 8.68
C GLU A 321 13.36 5.29 9.25
N GLY A 322 13.99 4.96 10.38
CA GLY A 322 14.99 5.82 11.01
C GLY A 322 15.88 5.08 11.98
N VAL A 323 16.73 5.83 12.67
CA VAL A 323 17.73 5.34 13.62
C VAL A 323 17.90 6.33 14.76
N ILE A 324 17.91 5.85 16.02
CA ILE A 324 18.33 6.64 17.17
C ILE A 324 19.86 6.68 17.17
N LEU A 325 20.41 7.88 17.17
CA LEU A 325 21.86 8.12 17.17
C LEU A 325 22.44 8.17 18.58
N GLY A 326 21.66 8.63 19.54
CA GLY A 326 22.05 8.72 20.95
C GLY A 326 20.98 9.39 21.82
N GLU A 327 21.28 9.57 23.09
CA GLU A 327 20.40 10.21 24.07
C GLU A 327 21.23 11.00 25.07
N ASP A 328 20.92 12.27 25.29
CA ASP A 328 21.57 13.22 26.18
C ASP A 328 23.01 13.65 25.83
N ASP A 329 23.62 13.07 24.81
CA ASP A 329 25.03 13.21 24.44
C ASP A 329 25.26 13.95 23.11
N CYS A 330 24.21 14.55 22.52
CA CYS A 330 24.38 15.35 21.32
C CYS A 330 25.27 16.58 21.58
N PRO A 331 26.22 16.90 20.69
CA PRO A 331 27.11 18.06 20.83
C PRO A 331 26.40 19.41 20.98
N CYS A 332 25.13 19.52 20.54
CA CYS A 332 24.32 20.73 20.70
C CYS A 332 23.89 21.02 22.16
N GLY A 333 24.11 20.08 23.08
CA GLY A 333 23.75 20.19 24.50
C GLY A 333 22.27 19.92 24.83
N ARG A 334 21.40 19.69 23.83
CA ARG A 334 19.99 19.32 24.05
C ARG A 334 19.90 17.94 24.69
N LYS A 335 18.98 17.82 25.66
CA LYS A 335 18.66 16.55 26.32
C LYS A 335 17.58 15.78 25.56
N GLY A 336 17.47 14.47 25.83
CA GLY A 336 16.58 13.52 25.19
C GLY A 336 17.20 12.81 23.98
N LYS A 337 16.42 11.91 23.37
CA LYS A 337 16.86 11.15 22.20
C LYS A 337 17.01 12.07 20.99
N TYR A 338 18.03 11.76 20.16
CA TYR A 338 18.21 12.37 18.87
C TYR A 338 18.40 11.31 17.80
N PHE A 339 17.90 11.58 16.60
CA PHE A 339 17.70 10.55 15.59
C PHE A 339 17.84 11.09 14.16
N HIS A 340 17.86 10.16 13.21
CA HIS A 340 17.84 10.45 11.79
C HIS A 340 16.74 9.64 11.08
N ILE A 341 16.14 10.22 10.05
CA ILE A 341 15.11 9.58 9.21
C ILE A 341 15.73 9.20 7.87
N HIS A 342 15.59 7.95 7.49
CA HIS A 342 16.04 7.45 6.20
C HIS A 342 15.00 7.66 5.08
N GLY A 343 13.73 7.82 5.46
CA GLY A 343 12.62 8.03 4.55
C GLY A 343 11.49 7.03 4.77
N ARG A 344 10.62 6.89 3.77
CA ARG A 344 9.51 5.93 3.83
C ARG A 344 9.98 4.52 3.58
N ILE A 345 9.35 3.58 4.28
CA ILE A 345 9.49 2.14 4.05
C ILE A 345 9.17 1.84 2.58
N LYS A 346 10.00 1.02 1.94
CA LYS A 346 9.78 0.58 0.55
C LYS A 346 8.40 -0.06 0.41
N ASN A 347 7.67 0.33 -0.64
CA ASN A 347 6.29 -0.08 -0.96
C ASN A 347 5.18 0.50 -0.06
N ALA A 348 5.47 1.44 0.86
CA ALA A 348 4.43 2.25 1.49
C ALA A 348 3.75 3.15 0.46
N GLU A 349 2.43 3.42 0.65
CA GLU A 349 1.67 4.29 -0.26
C GLU A 349 2.35 5.65 -0.43
N ILE A 350 2.55 6.09 -1.67
CA ILE A 350 3.07 7.42 -1.97
C ILE A 350 1.95 8.43 -1.70
N ARG A 351 2.03 9.15 -0.59
CA ARG A 351 1.17 10.29 -0.29
C ARG A 351 1.67 11.51 -1.08
N GLY A 352 1.07 11.79 -2.22
CA GLY A 352 1.43 12.98 -3.01
C GLY A 352 0.43 13.27 -4.10
N CYS A 353 0.04 14.56 -4.22
CA CYS A 353 -0.90 15.05 -5.22
C CYS A 353 -0.50 14.62 -6.63
N SER A 354 -1.38 13.88 -7.31
CA SER A 354 -1.34 13.72 -8.75
C SER A 354 -1.96 14.96 -9.37
N ASP A 355 -1.16 15.87 -9.91
CA ASP A 355 -1.64 16.83 -10.90
C ASP A 355 -1.49 16.19 -12.27
N THR A 356 -2.62 15.80 -12.82
CA THR A 356 -2.77 15.44 -14.24
C THR A 356 -2.67 16.71 -15.07
N TYR A 357 -1.51 16.93 -15.69
CA TYR A 357 -1.40 17.78 -16.85
C TYR A 357 -1.26 16.88 -18.08
N ALA A 358 -2.40 16.59 -18.73
CA ALA A 358 -2.43 15.97 -20.04
C ALA A 358 -2.37 17.09 -21.09
N ALA A 359 -1.23 17.21 -21.75
CA ALA A 359 -1.12 18.01 -22.95
C ALA A 359 -1.87 17.31 -24.10
N LYS A 360 -2.85 17.98 -24.71
CA LYS A 360 -3.43 17.63 -26.00
C LYS A 360 -2.34 17.68 -27.08
N PHE A 361 -2.21 16.61 -27.89
CA PHE A 361 -1.97 16.68 -29.36
C PHE A 361 -1.84 15.27 -29.97
N GLY A 362 -2.61 15.01 -31.02
CA GLY A 362 -2.49 14.18 -32.22
C GLY A 362 -2.00 12.73 -32.15
N LYS A 363 -2.83 11.76 -32.66
CA LYS A 363 -2.67 10.29 -32.68
C LYS A 363 -2.51 9.70 -31.28
N LEU A 364 -3.55 9.06 -30.78
CA LEU A 364 -3.68 8.40 -29.46
C LEU A 364 -2.41 8.47 -28.59
N SER A 365 -2.12 9.65 -28.06
CA SER A 365 -0.95 9.97 -27.26
C SER A 365 -0.98 9.09 -26.00
N GLY A 366 0.09 8.30 -25.77
CA GLY A 366 0.21 7.42 -24.63
C GLY A 366 0.08 5.93 -24.92
N LEU A 367 -0.19 5.52 -26.16
CA LEU A 367 -0.16 4.11 -26.58
C LEU A 367 1.27 3.71 -26.97
N GLU A 368 1.79 2.69 -26.31
CA GLU A 368 3.08 2.06 -26.57
C GLU A 368 2.86 0.62 -27.06
N TYR A 369 3.46 0.26 -28.19
CA TYR A 369 3.48 -1.11 -28.70
C TYR A 369 4.70 -1.86 -28.14
N VAL A 370 4.46 -2.89 -27.35
CA VAL A 370 5.51 -3.81 -26.89
C VAL A 370 5.73 -4.91 -27.93
N ILE A 371 4.66 -5.40 -28.57
CA ILE A 371 4.68 -6.35 -29.69
C ILE A 371 3.64 -5.90 -30.70
N GLY A 372 4.00 -5.92 -31.99
CA GLY A 372 3.14 -5.44 -33.06
C GLY A 372 3.23 -3.93 -33.28
N ASP A 373 2.35 -3.40 -34.09
CA ASP A 373 2.24 -1.99 -34.47
C ASP A 373 0.82 -1.67 -34.99
N ASP A 374 0.59 -0.44 -35.46
CA ASP A 374 -0.69 -0.04 -36.06
C ASP A 374 -1.10 -0.97 -37.22
N LYS A 375 -0.16 -1.43 -38.05
CA LYS A 375 -0.42 -2.35 -39.16
C LYS A 375 -0.91 -3.71 -38.66
N THR A 376 -0.35 -4.19 -37.56
CA THR A 376 -0.78 -5.43 -36.91
C THR A 376 -2.25 -5.31 -36.49
N ILE A 377 -2.66 -4.20 -35.86
CA ILE A 377 -4.06 -3.95 -35.47
C ILE A 377 -4.98 -3.86 -36.72
N GLU A 378 -4.55 -3.18 -37.79
CA GLU A 378 -5.32 -3.09 -39.04
C GLU A 378 -5.48 -4.43 -39.78
N MET A 379 -4.55 -5.35 -39.57
CA MET A 379 -4.59 -6.70 -40.16
C MET A 379 -5.44 -7.68 -39.37
N MET A 380 -5.52 -7.54 -38.01
CA MET A 380 -6.24 -8.47 -37.14
C MET A 380 -7.70 -8.77 -37.59
N PRO A 381 -8.52 -7.82 -38.02
CA PRO A 381 -9.87 -8.12 -38.51
C PRO A 381 -9.91 -8.94 -39.83
N LYS A 382 -8.78 -9.02 -40.54
CA LYS A 382 -8.66 -9.67 -41.85
C LYS A 382 -8.08 -11.10 -41.74
N VAL A 383 -7.46 -11.47 -40.60
CA VAL A 383 -6.96 -12.83 -40.43
C VAL A 383 -8.09 -13.80 -40.11
N PRO A 384 -8.05 -15.04 -40.62
CA PRO A 384 -9.09 -16.01 -40.33
C PRO A 384 -9.10 -16.42 -38.85
N ALA A 385 -10.28 -16.55 -38.28
CA ALA A 385 -10.40 -17.19 -36.97
C ALA A 385 -10.01 -18.68 -37.08
N LEU A 386 -9.17 -19.14 -36.18
CA LEU A 386 -8.65 -20.50 -36.14
C LEU A 386 -9.58 -21.43 -35.35
N PRO A 387 -9.54 -22.77 -35.62
CA PRO A 387 -10.10 -23.73 -34.68
C PRO A 387 -9.38 -23.67 -33.31
N PRO A 388 -10.05 -23.93 -32.19
CA PRO A 388 -9.38 -24.04 -30.91
C PRO A 388 -8.28 -25.11 -30.95
N PHE A 389 -7.14 -24.83 -30.30
CA PHE A 389 -5.94 -25.64 -30.31
C PHE A 389 -5.44 -25.97 -31.74
N ALA A 390 -5.55 -25.05 -32.68
CA ALA A 390 -4.98 -25.15 -34.02
C ALA A 390 -3.48 -25.49 -33.94
N GLU A 391 -3.00 -26.33 -34.86
CA GLU A 391 -1.62 -26.82 -34.83
C GLU A 391 -0.57 -25.70 -34.83
N PRO A 392 -0.67 -24.60 -35.61
CA PRO A 392 0.27 -23.50 -35.53
C PRO A 392 0.33 -22.85 -34.14
N VAL A 393 -0.82 -22.74 -33.45
CA VAL A 393 -0.91 -22.16 -32.09
C VAL A 393 -0.25 -23.09 -31.07
N VAL A 394 -0.51 -24.38 -31.13
CA VAL A 394 0.10 -25.37 -30.24
C VAL A 394 1.62 -25.47 -30.45
N SER A 395 2.07 -25.38 -31.71
CA SER A 395 3.50 -25.34 -32.06
C SER A 395 4.17 -24.07 -31.50
N PHE A 396 3.54 -22.91 -31.68
CA PHE A 396 4.01 -21.63 -31.15
C PHE A 396 4.19 -21.70 -29.61
N PHE A 397 3.18 -22.16 -28.88
CA PHE A 397 3.30 -22.27 -27.42
C PHE A 397 4.33 -23.30 -26.96
N ASN A 398 4.50 -24.40 -27.69
CA ASN A 398 5.53 -25.36 -27.38
C ASN A 398 6.96 -24.79 -27.53
N ASP A 399 7.19 -23.98 -28.55
CA ASP A 399 8.49 -23.33 -28.73
C ASP A 399 8.66 -22.15 -27.77
N LEU A 400 7.58 -21.41 -27.47
CA LEU A 400 7.55 -20.41 -26.39
C LEU A 400 7.92 -21.04 -25.03
N SER A 401 7.37 -22.21 -24.71
CA SER A 401 7.72 -22.97 -23.51
C SER A 401 9.23 -23.16 -23.36
N LYS A 402 9.91 -23.60 -24.43
CA LYS A 402 11.36 -23.84 -24.41
C LYS A 402 12.15 -22.57 -24.09
N LEU A 403 11.83 -21.47 -24.76
CA LEU A 403 12.50 -20.18 -24.56
C LEU A 403 12.24 -19.60 -23.17
N VAL A 404 11.00 -19.61 -22.73
CA VAL A 404 10.57 -19.08 -21.41
C VAL A 404 11.25 -19.89 -20.30
N MET A 405 11.30 -21.21 -20.40
CA MET A 405 11.99 -22.06 -19.41
C MET A 405 13.50 -21.86 -19.41
N GLN A 406 14.10 -21.50 -20.55
CA GLN A 406 15.53 -21.18 -20.64
C GLN A 406 15.85 -19.83 -20.03
N LYS A 407 15.08 -18.77 -20.37
CA LYS A 407 15.36 -17.37 -19.99
C LYS A 407 14.77 -16.99 -18.63
N GLY A 408 13.70 -17.68 -18.19
CA GLY A 408 12.93 -17.36 -16.98
C GLY A 408 13.30 -18.17 -15.72
N ARG A 409 14.42 -18.89 -15.69
CA ARG A 409 14.80 -19.81 -14.59
C ARG A 409 14.80 -19.18 -13.19
N ALA A 410 15.05 -17.87 -13.10
CA ALA A 410 15.07 -17.13 -11.84
C ALA A 410 13.66 -16.85 -11.27
N TYR A 411 12.61 -17.11 -12.05
CA TYR A 411 11.23 -16.76 -11.70
C TYR A 411 10.34 -18.01 -11.77
N SER A 412 9.88 -18.48 -10.63
CA SER A 412 9.08 -19.72 -10.52
C SER A 412 7.73 -19.63 -11.24
N ASP A 413 7.08 -18.47 -11.24
CA ASP A 413 5.83 -18.20 -11.94
C ASP A 413 6.00 -18.25 -13.47
N VAL A 414 7.12 -17.72 -14.00
CA VAL A 414 7.50 -17.82 -15.42
C VAL A 414 7.78 -19.28 -15.80
N MET A 415 8.45 -20.02 -14.93
CA MET A 415 8.67 -21.46 -15.12
C MET A 415 7.36 -22.24 -15.16
N THR A 416 6.42 -21.94 -14.26
CA THR A 416 5.09 -22.56 -14.22
C THR A 416 4.34 -22.35 -15.53
N PHE A 417 4.32 -21.12 -16.06
CA PHE A 417 3.77 -20.82 -17.37
C PHE A 417 4.46 -21.61 -18.49
N GLY A 418 5.79 -21.67 -18.48
CA GLY A 418 6.56 -22.47 -19.43
C GLY A 418 6.19 -23.96 -19.41
N PHE A 419 6.04 -24.56 -18.24
CA PHE A 419 5.59 -25.94 -18.09
C PHE A 419 4.17 -26.17 -18.63
N TRP A 420 3.27 -25.23 -18.37
CA TRP A 420 1.88 -25.29 -18.83
C TRP A 420 1.77 -25.20 -20.35
N CYS A 421 2.63 -24.41 -21.02
CA CYS A 421 2.65 -24.25 -22.48
C CYS A 421 3.21 -25.43 -23.26
N ARG A 422 3.71 -26.49 -22.64
CA ARG A 422 4.24 -27.66 -23.33
C ARG A 422 3.17 -28.33 -24.19
N LYS A 423 3.54 -28.80 -25.40
CA LYS A 423 2.63 -29.49 -26.31
C LYS A 423 1.85 -30.61 -25.62
N GLY A 424 2.51 -31.44 -24.80
CA GLY A 424 1.86 -32.54 -24.08
C GLY A 424 0.77 -32.05 -23.11
N ALA A 425 1.02 -30.97 -22.35
CA ALA A 425 0.05 -30.39 -21.44
C ALA A 425 -1.14 -29.77 -22.22
N LEU A 426 -0.88 -29.04 -23.28
CA LEU A 426 -1.92 -28.43 -24.12
C LEU A 426 -2.80 -29.51 -24.82
N LEU A 427 -2.22 -30.63 -25.23
CA LEU A 427 -2.98 -31.76 -25.79
C LEU A 427 -3.84 -32.49 -24.74
N GLN A 428 -3.38 -32.53 -23.49
CA GLN A 428 -4.20 -33.03 -22.37
C GLN A 428 -5.38 -32.11 -22.11
N GLU A 429 -5.17 -30.79 -22.14
CA GLU A 429 -6.26 -29.81 -22.05
C GLU A 429 -7.25 -29.97 -23.23
N LYS A 430 -6.74 -30.06 -24.46
CA LYS A 430 -7.56 -30.33 -25.67
C LYS A 430 -8.46 -31.53 -25.53
N ALA A 431 -7.94 -32.62 -24.94
CA ALA A 431 -8.67 -33.90 -24.81
C ALA A 431 -9.90 -33.82 -23.88
N LYS A 432 -10.04 -32.75 -23.08
CA LYS A 432 -11.22 -32.52 -22.24
C LYS A 432 -12.45 -32.06 -23.03
N TYR A 433 -12.28 -31.67 -24.28
CA TYR A 433 -13.34 -31.09 -25.14
C TYR A 433 -13.77 -32.10 -26.22
N ILE A 434 -15.07 -32.20 -26.44
CA ILE A 434 -15.67 -33.20 -27.36
C ILE A 434 -16.21 -32.60 -28.65
N ASP A 435 -16.27 -31.25 -28.78
CA ASP A 435 -16.95 -30.60 -29.91
C ASP A 435 -16.07 -29.54 -30.63
N LEU A 436 -14.75 -29.68 -30.51
CA LEU A 436 -13.80 -28.69 -31.06
C LEU A 436 -13.84 -28.60 -32.59
N GLU A 437 -14.20 -29.66 -33.32
CA GLU A 437 -14.28 -29.67 -34.77
C GLU A 437 -15.38 -28.73 -35.32
N ARG A 438 -16.34 -28.32 -34.46
CA ARG A 438 -17.41 -27.38 -34.80
C ARG A 438 -17.17 -25.99 -34.23
N ARG A 439 -15.98 -25.69 -33.72
CA ARG A 439 -15.67 -24.42 -33.09
C ARG A 439 -14.64 -23.63 -33.88
N LEU A 440 -14.83 -22.32 -33.90
CA LEU A 440 -13.87 -21.33 -34.39
C LEU A 440 -13.74 -20.18 -33.41
N GLY A 441 -12.62 -19.51 -33.40
CA GLY A 441 -12.43 -18.25 -32.67
C GLY A 441 -13.52 -17.24 -33.03
N ARG A 442 -13.77 -16.28 -32.18
CA ARG A 442 -14.75 -15.20 -32.42
C ARG A 442 -14.17 -14.09 -33.28
N GLY A 443 -12.85 -13.88 -33.30
CA GLY A 443 -12.16 -12.82 -34.01
C GLY A 443 -11.05 -12.20 -33.17
N ILE A 444 -11.24 -10.96 -32.73
CA ILE A 444 -10.27 -10.26 -31.86
C ILE A 444 -10.70 -10.37 -30.39
N VAL A 445 -9.76 -10.75 -29.52
CA VAL A 445 -9.93 -10.66 -28.06
C VAL A 445 -9.07 -9.51 -27.53
N PHE A 446 -9.71 -8.58 -26.82
CA PHE A 446 -9.01 -7.53 -26.08
C PHE A 446 -8.91 -7.92 -24.62
N HIS A 447 -7.68 -7.99 -24.11
CA HIS A 447 -7.37 -8.34 -22.72
C HIS A 447 -6.90 -7.12 -21.94
N SER A 448 -7.61 -6.76 -20.87
CA SER A 448 -7.14 -5.82 -19.85
C SER A 448 -6.62 -6.61 -18.65
N THR A 449 -5.30 -6.65 -18.45
CA THR A 449 -4.66 -7.54 -17.47
C THR A 449 -4.32 -6.83 -16.15
N PRO A 450 -4.24 -7.57 -15.01
CA PRO A 450 -4.06 -7.00 -13.69
C PRO A 450 -2.61 -6.56 -13.47
N SER A 451 -2.40 -5.62 -12.51
CA SER A 451 -1.07 -5.11 -12.16
C SER A 451 -0.43 -5.77 -10.94
N ASN A 452 -1.09 -6.75 -10.31
CA ASN A 452 -0.62 -7.40 -9.07
C ASN A 452 -0.05 -8.81 -9.27
N VAL A 453 -0.39 -9.48 -10.39
CA VAL A 453 0.10 -10.83 -10.71
C VAL A 453 0.72 -10.80 -12.11
N PRO A 454 2.07 -10.74 -12.20
CA PRO A 454 2.77 -10.44 -13.47
C PRO A 454 2.47 -11.44 -14.59
N VAL A 455 2.43 -12.75 -14.31
CA VAL A 455 2.28 -13.79 -15.34
C VAL A 455 0.83 -14.00 -15.79
N ASN A 456 -0.16 -13.40 -15.11
CA ASN A 456 -1.57 -13.50 -15.52
C ASN A 456 -1.84 -13.00 -16.94
N CYS A 457 -1.10 -11.98 -17.40
CA CYS A 457 -1.21 -11.50 -18.79
C CYS A 457 -0.88 -12.59 -19.81
N ALA A 458 0.09 -13.46 -19.51
CA ALA A 458 0.48 -14.55 -20.38
C ALA A 458 -0.57 -15.69 -20.43
N PHE A 459 -1.17 -16.05 -19.29
CA PHE A 459 -2.26 -17.03 -19.25
C PHE A 459 -3.52 -16.50 -19.95
N SER A 460 -3.86 -15.23 -19.75
CA SER A 460 -4.98 -14.58 -20.44
C SER A 460 -4.78 -14.58 -21.96
N PHE A 461 -3.58 -14.16 -22.41
CA PHE A 461 -3.16 -14.24 -23.82
C PHE A 461 -3.26 -15.66 -24.37
N ALA A 462 -2.73 -16.64 -23.64
CA ALA A 462 -2.73 -18.03 -24.08
C ALA A 462 -4.16 -18.58 -24.28
N SER A 463 -5.08 -18.25 -23.36
CA SER A 463 -6.49 -18.67 -23.48
C SER A 463 -7.15 -18.13 -24.75
N GLY A 464 -6.92 -16.84 -25.05
CA GLY A 464 -7.48 -16.19 -26.26
C GLY A 464 -6.94 -16.80 -27.55
N LEU A 465 -5.61 -17.04 -27.60
CA LEU A 465 -4.95 -17.61 -28.79
C LEU A 465 -5.31 -19.10 -28.97
N LEU A 466 -5.34 -19.89 -27.89
CA LEU A 466 -5.77 -21.30 -27.91
C LEU A 466 -7.25 -21.45 -28.32
N ALA A 467 -8.09 -20.48 -28.01
CA ALA A 467 -9.48 -20.46 -28.50
C ALA A 467 -9.60 -20.06 -29.98
N GLY A 468 -8.49 -19.75 -30.67
CA GLY A 468 -8.41 -19.46 -32.09
C GLY A 468 -8.59 -18.00 -32.51
N ASN A 469 -8.32 -17.06 -31.60
CA ASN A 469 -8.52 -15.61 -31.82
C ASN A 469 -7.21 -14.87 -32.09
N ALA A 470 -7.30 -13.69 -32.71
CA ALA A 470 -6.28 -12.65 -32.60
C ALA A 470 -6.39 -11.94 -31.23
N ASN A 471 -5.27 -11.47 -30.66
CA ASN A 471 -5.23 -10.99 -29.32
C ASN A 471 -4.55 -9.62 -29.21
N ILE A 472 -5.23 -8.66 -28.57
CA ILE A 472 -4.68 -7.38 -28.13
C ILE A 472 -4.58 -7.47 -26.60
N VAL A 473 -3.35 -7.44 -26.07
CA VAL A 473 -3.12 -7.60 -24.63
C VAL A 473 -2.56 -6.31 -24.05
N ARG A 474 -3.36 -5.63 -23.22
CA ARG A 474 -2.87 -4.55 -22.39
C ARG A 474 -2.08 -5.12 -21.24
N LEU A 475 -0.77 -4.93 -21.26
CA LEU A 475 0.16 -5.39 -20.23
C LEU A 475 0.00 -4.58 -18.93
N PRO A 476 0.44 -5.12 -17.77
CA PRO A 476 0.50 -4.40 -16.51
C PRO A 476 1.21 -3.05 -16.65
N ALA A 477 0.66 -2.02 -15.98
CA ALA A 477 1.29 -0.69 -15.94
C ALA A 477 2.62 -0.68 -15.16
N LYS A 478 2.75 -1.58 -14.17
CA LYS A 478 3.98 -1.77 -13.40
C LYS A 478 4.97 -2.60 -14.22
N ASP A 479 6.23 -2.19 -14.22
CA ASP A 479 7.29 -2.95 -14.87
C ASP A 479 7.66 -4.19 -14.05
N PHE A 480 7.46 -5.36 -14.68
CA PHE A 480 7.84 -6.65 -14.15
C PHE A 480 8.84 -7.33 -15.07
N GLN A 481 9.93 -7.82 -14.51
CA GLN A 481 10.93 -8.56 -15.27
C GLN A 481 10.34 -9.83 -15.90
N GLN A 482 9.39 -10.48 -15.25
CA GLN A 482 8.68 -11.64 -15.76
C GLN A 482 7.91 -11.32 -17.06
N VAL A 483 7.19 -10.20 -17.08
CA VAL A 483 6.45 -9.74 -18.27
C VAL A 483 7.40 -9.41 -19.41
N GLN A 484 8.54 -8.78 -19.11
CA GLN A 484 9.58 -8.47 -20.10
C GLN A 484 10.16 -9.75 -20.73
N ILE A 485 10.55 -10.72 -19.89
CA ILE A 485 11.09 -12.02 -20.36
C ILE A 485 10.10 -12.72 -21.30
N ILE A 486 8.82 -12.80 -20.93
CA ILE A 486 7.80 -13.44 -21.76
C ILE A 486 7.60 -12.68 -23.07
N SER A 487 7.51 -11.34 -23.02
CA SER A 487 7.34 -10.50 -24.21
C SER A 487 8.52 -10.63 -25.17
N ASP A 488 9.75 -10.69 -24.66
CA ASP A 488 10.95 -10.87 -25.48
C ASP A 488 10.98 -12.25 -26.14
N CYS A 489 10.57 -13.31 -25.44
CA CYS A 489 10.44 -14.64 -26.02
C CYS A 489 9.38 -14.69 -27.13
N VAL A 490 8.21 -14.06 -26.91
CA VAL A 490 7.15 -13.96 -27.93
C VAL A 490 7.67 -13.19 -29.16
N ARG A 491 8.31 -12.03 -28.97
CA ARG A 491 8.88 -11.24 -30.05
C ARG A 491 9.89 -12.05 -30.88
N GLU A 492 10.82 -12.74 -30.22
CA GLU A 492 11.82 -13.58 -30.89
C GLU A 492 11.18 -14.63 -31.80
N LEU A 493 10.13 -15.32 -31.35
CA LEU A 493 9.42 -16.31 -32.14
C LEU A 493 8.70 -15.68 -33.34
N LEU A 494 8.07 -14.53 -33.17
CA LEU A 494 7.36 -13.83 -34.26
C LEU A 494 8.33 -13.26 -35.31
N GLU A 495 9.55 -12.95 -34.93
CA GLU A 495 10.58 -12.47 -35.87
C GLU A 495 11.32 -13.63 -36.58
N THR A 496 11.29 -14.84 -36.02
CA THR A 496 12.08 -15.97 -36.52
C THR A 496 11.20 -17.11 -37.08
N THR A 497 10.71 -17.99 -36.22
CA THR A 497 10.12 -19.30 -36.59
C THR A 497 8.61 -19.27 -36.76
N HIS A 498 7.92 -18.29 -36.17
CA HIS A 498 6.46 -18.19 -36.14
C HIS A 498 5.94 -16.85 -36.70
N LYS A 499 6.48 -16.41 -37.82
CA LYS A 499 6.08 -15.14 -38.50
C LYS A 499 4.63 -15.13 -38.91
N ASP A 500 4.05 -16.29 -39.20
CA ASP A 500 2.65 -16.49 -39.53
C ASP A 500 1.70 -16.17 -38.37
N MET A 501 2.19 -16.21 -37.14
CA MET A 501 1.43 -15.83 -35.93
C MET A 501 1.46 -14.34 -35.63
N ALA A 502 2.36 -13.56 -36.27
CA ALA A 502 2.48 -12.12 -36.00
C ALA A 502 1.15 -11.33 -36.16
N PRO A 503 0.29 -11.57 -37.16
CA PRO A 503 -0.98 -10.86 -37.29
C PRO A 503 -2.01 -11.21 -36.21
N TYR A 504 -1.77 -12.21 -35.37
CA TYR A 504 -2.67 -12.63 -34.29
C TYR A 504 -2.28 -12.06 -32.91
N ILE A 505 -1.12 -11.39 -32.79
CA ILE A 505 -0.55 -11.06 -31.49
C ILE A 505 -0.12 -9.59 -31.44
N CYS A 506 -0.72 -8.82 -30.52
CA CYS A 506 -0.32 -7.46 -30.23
C CYS A 506 -0.30 -7.22 -28.72
N PHE A 507 0.84 -6.77 -28.17
CA PHE A 507 0.97 -6.39 -26.77
C PHE A 507 1.17 -4.87 -26.67
N VAL A 508 0.38 -4.23 -25.81
CA VAL A 508 0.36 -2.78 -25.65
C VAL A 508 0.50 -2.36 -24.20
N LYS A 509 1.07 -1.18 -23.98
CA LYS A 509 1.02 -0.45 -22.72
C LYS A 509 0.40 0.91 -22.94
N TYR A 510 -0.49 1.34 -22.05
CA TYR A 510 -1.03 2.69 -21.99
C TYR A 510 -1.58 2.98 -20.59
N PRO A 511 -1.53 4.26 -20.13
CA PRO A 511 -2.18 4.68 -18.90
C PRO A 511 -3.71 4.56 -19.03
N PRO A 512 -4.51 4.77 -17.97
CA PRO A 512 -5.98 4.69 -18.05
C PRO A 512 -6.55 5.84 -18.92
N ILE A 513 -6.40 5.70 -20.23
CA ILE A 513 -6.94 6.61 -21.25
C ILE A 513 -8.16 5.94 -21.85
N LYS A 514 -9.34 6.55 -21.62
CA LYS A 514 -10.64 6.01 -22.03
C LYS A 514 -10.72 5.82 -23.54
N GLU A 515 -10.23 6.76 -24.32
CA GLU A 515 -10.28 6.75 -25.78
C GLU A 515 -9.55 5.55 -26.41
N ILE A 516 -8.43 5.11 -25.79
CA ILE A 516 -7.70 3.91 -26.25
C ILE A 516 -8.49 2.65 -25.89
N THR A 517 -9.08 2.61 -24.68
CA THR A 517 -9.92 1.50 -24.23
C THR A 517 -11.21 1.42 -25.09
N ASP A 518 -11.82 2.55 -25.42
CA ASP A 518 -12.97 2.64 -26.35
C ASP A 518 -12.63 2.08 -27.72
N TRP A 519 -11.46 2.44 -28.26
CA TRP A 519 -11.01 1.94 -29.56
C TRP A 519 -10.85 0.42 -29.58
N PHE A 520 -10.11 -0.15 -28.62
CA PHE A 520 -9.91 -1.61 -28.56
C PHE A 520 -11.21 -2.36 -28.25
N SER A 521 -12.07 -1.81 -27.38
CA SER A 521 -13.40 -2.36 -27.09
C SER A 521 -14.31 -2.34 -28.32
N GLY A 522 -14.22 -1.27 -29.14
CA GLY A 522 -15.04 -1.10 -30.36
C GLY A 522 -14.67 -2.03 -31.52
N ILE A 523 -13.44 -2.56 -31.53
CA ILE A 523 -12.98 -3.48 -32.61
C ILE A 523 -12.98 -4.96 -32.20
N CYS A 524 -13.03 -5.29 -30.91
CA CYS A 524 -12.96 -6.67 -30.44
C CYS A 524 -14.31 -7.38 -30.48
N GLN A 525 -14.29 -8.72 -30.62
CA GLN A 525 -15.44 -9.60 -30.52
C GLN A 525 -15.57 -10.28 -29.15
N SER A 526 -14.49 -10.21 -28.35
CA SER A 526 -14.51 -10.61 -26.95
C SER A 526 -13.62 -9.67 -26.16
N ARG A 527 -14.05 -9.30 -24.96
CA ARG A 527 -13.24 -8.55 -24.00
C ARG A 527 -13.02 -9.37 -22.75
N VAL A 528 -11.77 -9.47 -22.29
CA VAL A 528 -11.38 -10.16 -21.07
C VAL A 528 -10.82 -9.12 -20.10
N VAL A 529 -11.46 -8.95 -18.94
CA VAL A 529 -11.10 -7.95 -17.95
C VAL A 529 -10.67 -8.63 -16.64
N TRP A 530 -9.46 -8.37 -16.22
CA TRP A 530 -8.93 -8.75 -14.90
C TRP A 530 -8.82 -7.50 -14.05
N GLY A 531 -9.56 -7.41 -12.96
CA GLY A 531 -9.51 -6.22 -12.10
C GLY A 531 -10.53 -6.26 -10.98
N GLY A 532 -10.40 -5.34 -10.04
CA GLY A 532 -11.42 -5.14 -9.01
C GLY A 532 -12.72 -4.58 -9.58
N ASP A 533 -13.80 -4.68 -8.81
CA ASP A 533 -15.17 -4.28 -9.22
C ASP A 533 -15.21 -2.85 -9.81
N ALA A 534 -14.47 -1.90 -9.23
CA ALA A 534 -14.40 -0.52 -9.73
C ALA A 534 -13.73 -0.43 -11.11
N THR A 535 -12.62 -1.16 -11.33
CA THR A 535 -11.92 -1.19 -12.63
C THR A 535 -12.81 -1.81 -13.72
N ILE A 536 -13.54 -2.87 -13.39
CA ILE A 536 -14.47 -3.50 -14.32
C ILE A 536 -15.60 -2.52 -14.67
N ALA A 537 -16.16 -1.81 -13.69
CA ALA A 537 -17.18 -0.79 -13.92
C ALA A 537 -16.68 0.33 -14.85
N GLU A 538 -15.45 0.82 -14.63
CA GLU A 538 -14.81 1.83 -15.49
C GLU A 538 -14.63 1.33 -16.93
N ILE A 539 -14.10 0.11 -17.12
CA ILE A 539 -13.88 -0.48 -18.44
C ILE A 539 -15.22 -0.74 -19.17
N ARG A 540 -16.28 -1.04 -18.44
CA ARG A 540 -17.63 -1.23 -18.99
C ARG A 540 -18.25 0.03 -19.56
N GLU A 541 -17.76 1.21 -19.19
CA GLU A 541 -18.15 2.46 -19.86
C GLU A 541 -17.71 2.51 -21.33
N SER A 542 -16.72 1.70 -21.72
CA SER A 542 -16.28 1.54 -23.11
C SER A 542 -17.19 0.56 -23.85
N PRO A 543 -17.94 1.00 -24.89
CA PRO A 543 -18.95 0.17 -25.51
C PRO A 543 -18.35 -0.97 -26.32
N LEU A 544 -18.95 -2.15 -26.20
CA LEU A 544 -18.65 -3.31 -27.03
C LEU A 544 -19.55 -3.34 -28.28
N GLN A 545 -19.10 -4.06 -29.33
CA GLN A 545 -19.96 -4.37 -30.48
C GLN A 545 -21.19 -5.21 -30.05
N PRO A 546 -22.35 -5.10 -30.71
CA PRO A 546 -23.60 -5.78 -30.28
C PRO A 546 -23.51 -7.30 -30.13
N ARG A 547 -22.61 -7.98 -30.85
CA ARG A 547 -22.39 -9.44 -30.76
C ARG A 547 -21.17 -9.83 -29.93
N ALA A 548 -20.45 -8.86 -29.40
CA ALA A 548 -19.28 -9.14 -28.54
C ALA A 548 -19.73 -9.67 -27.17
N ASN A 549 -18.90 -10.49 -26.57
CA ASN A 549 -19.07 -10.93 -25.19
C ASN A 549 -17.95 -10.41 -24.29
N GLU A 550 -18.18 -10.47 -22.97
CA GLU A 550 -17.22 -10.07 -21.97
C GLU A 550 -17.03 -11.17 -20.93
N VAL A 551 -15.77 -11.40 -20.54
CA VAL A 551 -15.37 -12.27 -19.44
C VAL A 551 -14.70 -11.41 -18.38
N ASN A 552 -15.18 -11.45 -17.14
CA ASN A 552 -14.71 -10.62 -16.06
C ASN A 552 -14.18 -11.46 -14.91
N PHE A 553 -12.93 -11.20 -14.51
CA PHE A 553 -12.30 -11.75 -13.33
C PHE A 553 -12.26 -10.67 -12.24
N ALA A 554 -13.36 -10.59 -11.47
CA ALA A 554 -13.63 -9.57 -10.46
C ALA A 554 -12.86 -9.81 -9.15
N ASP A 555 -13.06 -8.92 -8.18
CA ASP A 555 -12.52 -9.09 -6.82
C ASP A 555 -13.22 -10.25 -6.12
N ARG A 556 -12.46 -11.31 -5.83
CA ARG A 556 -12.94 -12.54 -5.23
C ARG A 556 -12.04 -12.98 -4.08
N TYR A 557 -12.54 -13.89 -3.24
CA TYR A 557 -11.78 -14.49 -2.15
C TYR A 557 -11.88 -16.01 -2.15
N SER A 558 -10.95 -16.62 -1.45
CA SER A 558 -10.85 -18.07 -1.30
C SER A 558 -10.70 -18.44 0.17
N PHE A 559 -11.04 -19.69 0.47
CA PHE A 559 -10.89 -20.25 1.81
C PHE A 559 -10.38 -21.69 1.74
N SER A 560 -9.95 -22.22 2.87
CA SER A 560 -9.43 -23.60 3.00
C SER A 560 -10.27 -24.40 3.96
N VAL A 561 -10.51 -25.67 3.64
CA VAL A 561 -11.17 -26.62 4.53
C VAL A 561 -10.17 -27.72 4.88
N LEU A 562 -9.80 -27.80 6.15
CA LEU A 562 -8.84 -28.75 6.67
C LEU A 562 -9.52 -29.73 7.63
N ASN A 563 -9.41 -31.03 7.37
CA ASN A 563 -9.83 -32.05 8.31
C ASN A 563 -8.71 -32.33 9.30
N GLY A 564 -8.93 -32.00 10.58
CA GLY A 564 -7.93 -32.11 11.63
C GLY A 564 -7.51 -33.54 11.90
N ASP A 565 -8.46 -34.49 11.84
CA ASP A 565 -8.17 -35.93 12.05
C ASP A 565 -7.25 -36.42 10.94
N ALA A 566 -7.59 -36.10 9.68
CA ALA A 566 -6.75 -36.50 8.53
C ALA A 566 -5.36 -35.82 8.56
N PHE A 567 -5.24 -34.60 9.10
CA PHE A 567 -3.93 -33.98 9.28
C PHE A 567 -3.08 -34.67 10.33
N LEU A 568 -3.68 -35.08 11.47
CA LEU A 568 -2.97 -35.78 12.53
C LEU A 568 -2.54 -37.20 12.09
N GLU A 569 -3.31 -37.82 11.19
CA GLU A 569 -3.03 -39.15 10.63
C GLU A 569 -2.13 -39.12 9.39
N ALA A 570 -1.74 -37.93 8.92
CA ALA A 570 -0.88 -37.79 7.73
C ALA A 570 0.51 -38.40 7.94
N ASP A 571 0.96 -39.18 6.98
CA ASP A 571 2.32 -39.77 6.97
C ASP A 571 3.42 -38.70 6.97
N ASP A 572 3.15 -37.55 6.36
CA ASP A 572 4.07 -36.41 6.22
C ASP A 572 3.32 -35.08 6.44
N GLN A 573 3.22 -34.67 7.68
CA GLN A 573 2.58 -33.38 8.06
C GLN A 573 3.35 -32.16 7.54
N ASP A 574 4.68 -32.23 7.41
CA ASP A 574 5.50 -31.14 6.92
C ASP A 574 5.21 -30.89 5.44
N LYS A 575 4.92 -31.90 4.68
CA LYS A 575 4.46 -31.76 3.30
C LYS A 575 3.08 -31.10 3.20
N VAL A 576 2.16 -31.41 4.11
CA VAL A 576 0.86 -30.72 4.18
C VAL A 576 1.05 -29.22 4.47
N VAL A 577 1.94 -28.89 5.39
CA VAL A 577 2.31 -27.49 5.71
C VAL A 577 2.97 -26.81 4.51
N GLN A 578 3.86 -27.48 3.79
CA GLN A 578 4.44 -26.95 2.56
C GLN A 578 3.39 -26.67 1.49
N TYR A 579 2.39 -27.54 1.33
CA TYR A 579 1.28 -27.30 0.41
C TYR A 579 0.46 -26.05 0.81
N PHE A 580 0.18 -25.89 2.10
CA PHE A 580 -0.49 -24.70 2.62
C PHE A 580 0.34 -23.43 2.37
N TYR A 581 1.65 -23.49 2.61
CA TYR A 581 2.57 -22.39 2.32
C TYR A 581 2.53 -22.00 0.84
N ASN A 582 2.50 -22.97 -0.07
CA ASN A 582 2.44 -22.73 -1.52
C ASN A 582 1.13 -22.02 -1.93
N ASP A 583 0.01 -22.34 -1.28
CA ASP A 583 -1.28 -21.70 -1.54
C ASP A 583 -1.42 -20.31 -0.91
N THR A 584 -0.54 -19.95 0.04
CA THR A 584 -0.68 -18.73 0.85
C THR A 584 0.57 -17.86 0.79
N TYR A 585 1.57 -18.11 1.60
CA TYR A 585 2.77 -17.29 1.78
C TYR A 585 3.60 -17.11 0.51
N PHE A 586 3.66 -18.14 -0.33
CA PHE A 586 4.46 -18.14 -1.57
C PHE A 586 4.13 -16.95 -2.49
N SER A 587 2.87 -16.50 -2.52
CA SER A 587 2.38 -15.35 -3.29
C SER A 587 2.10 -14.12 -2.43
N ASP A 588 2.69 -14.02 -1.22
CA ASP A 588 2.31 -13.01 -0.21
C ASP A 588 0.81 -13.01 0.10
N GLN A 589 0.10 -14.12 -0.18
CA GLN A 589 -1.36 -14.23 -0.08
C GLN A 589 -2.10 -13.20 -0.96
N ASN A 590 -1.47 -12.67 -2.03
CA ASN A 590 -2.05 -11.65 -2.91
C ASN A 590 -3.00 -12.23 -3.96
N ALA A 591 -2.87 -13.49 -4.31
CA ALA A 591 -3.75 -14.13 -5.29
C ALA A 591 -5.19 -14.23 -4.74
N CYS A 592 -6.19 -14.05 -5.60
CA CYS A 592 -7.59 -14.27 -5.25
C CYS A 592 -7.86 -15.75 -4.88
N THR A 593 -7.05 -16.68 -5.37
CA THR A 593 -7.09 -18.11 -5.03
C THR A 593 -6.46 -18.44 -3.68
N ALA A 594 -5.71 -17.51 -3.08
CA ALA A 594 -5.06 -17.74 -1.78
C ALA A 594 -6.11 -17.74 -0.65
N PRO A 595 -6.17 -18.81 0.18
CA PRO A 595 -7.11 -18.86 1.30
C PRO A 595 -6.91 -17.75 2.32
N ARG A 596 -8.00 -17.18 2.81
CA ARG A 596 -8.03 -16.15 3.86
C ARG A 596 -8.82 -16.59 5.10
N ILE A 597 -9.73 -17.54 4.93
CA ILE A 597 -10.47 -18.19 6.01
C ILE A 597 -10.05 -19.66 6.03
N ILE A 598 -9.70 -20.17 7.19
CA ILE A 598 -9.35 -21.57 7.41
C ILE A 598 -10.46 -22.18 8.23
N VAL A 599 -11.16 -23.15 7.63
CA VAL A 599 -12.27 -23.87 8.26
C VAL A 599 -11.79 -25.25 8.67
N TRP A 600 -11.97 -25.57 9.93
CA TRP A 600 -11.55 -26.85 10.52
C TRP A 600 -12.71 -27.79 10.69
N LEU A 601 -12.53 -29.03 10.23
CA LEU A 601 -13.45 -30.17 10.43
C LEU A 601 -12.75 -31.26 11.24
N GLY A 602 -13.52 -32.22 11.73
CA GLY A 602 -13.03 -33.40 12.48
C GLY A 602 -13.14 -33.22 14.00
N ASP A 603 -13.05 -34.33 14.70
CA ASP A 603 -13.22 -34.40 16.16
C ASP A 603 -12.01 -33.88 16.92
N LYS A 604 -10.80 -34.05 16.35
CA LYS A 604 -9.51 -33.62 16.94
C LYS A 604 -9.03 -32.26 16.39
N LYS A 605 -9.93 -31.45 15.84
CA LYS A 605 -9.58 -30.17 15.20
C LYS A 605 -8.78 -29.23 16.12
N THR A 606 -9.03 -29.22 17.43
CA THR A 606 -8.28 -28.37 18.37
C THR A 606 -6.81 -28.74 18.49
N GLU A 607 -6.52 -30.04 18.62
CA GLU A 607 -5.13 -30.56 18.66
C GLU A 607 -4.44 -30.34 17.33
N ALA A 608 -5.12 -30.63 16.23
CA ALA A 608 -4.62 -30.46 14.88
C ALA A 608 -4.23 -29.01 14.59
N LYS A 609 -5.06 -28.02 14.99
CA LYS A 609 -4.79 -26.59 14.81
C LYS A 609 -3.48 -26.14 15.46
N GLU A 610 -3.27 -26.47 16.73
CA GLU A 610 -2.07 -26.01 17.44
C GLU A 610 -0.79 -26.61 16.82
N LEU A 611 -0.82 -27.87 16.45
CA LEU A 611 0.31 -28.52 15.77
C LEU A 611 0.54 -27.95 14.37
N PHE A 612 -0.52 -27.77 13.60
CA PHE A 612 -0.46 -27.25 12.23
C PHE A 612 0.16 -25.84 12.22
N TRP A 613 -0.38 -24.90 12.99
CA TRP A 613 0.10 -23.54 13.00
C TRP A 613 1.53 -23.40 13.54
N LYS A 614 1.89 -24.22 14.53
CA LYS A 614 3.28 -24.29 14.98
C LYS A 614 4.22 -24.64 13.82
N LYS A 615 3.89 -25.70 13.06
CA LYS A 615 4.68 -26.13 11.90
C LYS A 615 4.68 -25.09 10.76
N VAL A 616 3.55 -24.40 10.53
CA VAL A 616 3.45 -23.31 9.54
C VAL A 616 4.40 -22.16 9.89
N VAL A 617 4.44 -21.73 11.16
CA VAL A 617 5.34 -20.66 11.61
C VAL A 617 6.79 -21.10 11.49
N GLU A 618 7.12 -22.34 11.88
CA GLU A 618 8.48 -22.89 11.74
C GLU A 618 8.92 -22.89 10.27
N TYR A 619 8.06 -23.38 9.36
CA TYR A 619 8.36 -23.40 7.93
C TYR A 619 8.48 -21.98 7.34
N ALA A 620 7.59 -21.07 7.73
CA ALA A 620 7.60 -19.68 7.26
C ALA A 620 8.85 -18.91 7.75
N LYS A 621 9.36 -19.17 8.96
CA LYS A 621 10.63 -18.60 9.45
C LYS A 621 11.81 -18.86 8.54
N GLU A 622 11.84 -20.03 7.91
CA GLU A 622 12.95 -20.43 7.04
C GLU A 622 12.78 -19.98 5.58
N HIS A 623 11.53 -19.84 5.11
CA HIS A 623 11.25 -19.72 3.68
C HIS A 623 10.58 -18.40 3.28
N TYR A 624 10.04 -17.62 4.24
CA TYR A 624 9.28 -16.41 3.96
C TYR A 624 9.98 -15.15 4.45
N ASN A 625 10.19 -14.21 3.54
CA ASN A 625 10.77 -12.91 3.86
C ASN A 625 9.70 -11.82 3.75
N ILE A 626 9.14 -11.43 4.89
CA ILE A 626 8.08 -10.42 4.95
C ILE A 626 8.67 -9.01 4.99
N ALA A 627 8.11 -8.10 4.20
CA ALA A 627 8.48 -6.69 4.25
C ALA A 627 7.81 -5.98 5.45
N PRO A 628 8.48 -5.01 6.10
CA PRO A 628 7.94 -4.29 7.27
C PRO A 628 6.56 -3.66 7.03
N VAL A 629 6.33 -3.12 5.83
CA VAL A 629 5.03 -2.53 5.43
C VAL A 629 3.89 -3.55 5.48
N GLN A 630 4.15 -4.82 5.19
CA GLN A 630 3.15 -5.90 5.27
C GLN A 630 2.78 -6.18 6.73
N THR A 631 3.74 -6.13 7.64
CA THR A 631 3.47 -6.30 9.08
C THR A 631 2.64 -5.14 9.63
N ILE A 632 2.98 -3.90 9.30
CA ILE A 632 2.18 -2.72 9.67
C ILE A 632 0.76 -2.85 9.12
N GLY A 633 0.62 -3.32 7.86
CA GLY A 633 -0.67 -3.55 7.23
C GLY A 633 -1.50 -4.60 7.94
N LYS A 634 -0.90 -5.71 8.41
CA LYS A 634 -1.60 -6.73 9.24
C LYS A 634 -2.10 -6.15 10.56
N ILE A 635 -1.27 -5.38 11.26
CA ILE A 635 -1.67 -4.73 12.52
C ILE A 635 -2.82 -3.75 12.27
N ASN A 636 -2.76 -2.97 11.20
CA ASN A 636 -3.83 -2.06 10.81
C ASN A 636 -5.15 -2.80 10.50
N ALA A 637 -5.08 -3.90 9.75
CA ALA A 637 -6.26 -4.72 9.44
C ALA A 637 -6.83 -5.38 10.69
N LEU A 638 -5.98 -5.89 11.59
CA LEU A 638 -6.41 -6.48 12.86
C LEU A 638 -7.13 -5.46 13.75
N TYR A 639 -6.59 -4.25 13.90
CA TYR A 639 -7.26 -3.22 14.69
C TYR A 639 -8.59 -2.78 14.08
N LYS A 640 -8.68 -2.68 12.74
CA LYS A 640 -9.95 -2.43 12.06
C LYS A 640 -10.97 -3.54 12.30
N ALA A 641 -10.55 -4.79 12.22
CA ALA A 641 -11.39 -5.94 12.49
C ALA A 641 -11.88 -5.90 13.95
N ALA A 642 -10.98 -5.67 14.92
CA ALA A 642 -11.33 -5.60 16.34
C ALA A 642 -12.27 -4.45 16.69
N ALA A 643 -12.13 -3.29 16.01
CA ALA A 643 -13.03 -2.14 16.22
C ALA A 643 -14.45 -2.38 15.70
N ASN A 644 -14.65 -3.26 14.70
CA ASN A 644 -15.91 -3.40 13.97
C ASN A 644 -16.57 -4.78 14.11
N LEU A 645 -15.80 -5.81 14.46
CA LEU A 645 -16.28 -7.20 14.58
C LEU A 645 -16.10 -7.70 16.01
N ASN A 646 -16.94 -8.66 16.39
CA ASN A 646 -16.70 -9.44 17.59
C ASN A 646 -15.70 -10.54 17.27
N LEU A 647 -14.46 -10.36 17.70
CA LEU A 647 -13.41 -11.34 17.51
C LEU A 647 -13.38 -12.34 18.68
N GLY A 648 -13.11 -13.60 18.37
CA GLY A 648 -12.76 -14.60 19.36
C GLY A 648 -11.26 -14.50 19.74
N LYS A 649 -10.62 -15.64 19.98
CA LYS A 649 -9.18 -15.67 20.31
C LYS A 649 -8.34 -15.16 19.15
N VAL A 650 -7.54 -14.14 19.41
CA VAL A 650 -6.52 -13.63 18.48
C VAL A 650 -5.16 -14.18 18.87
N THR A 651 -4.43 -14.71 17.90
CA THR A 651 -3.04 -15.18 18.08
C THR A 651 -2.15 -14.49 17.06
N VAL A 652 -1.12 -13.81 17.54
CA VAL A 652 -0.17 -13.07 16.70
C VAL A 652 1.25 -13.61 16.96
N ASP A 653 1.91 -14.08 15.91
CA ASP A 653 3.35 -14.38 15.90
C ASP A 653 4.01 -13.40 14.91
N ILE A 654 4.45 -12.27 15.45
CA ILE A 654 5.03 -11.18 14.66
C ILE A 654 6.41 -11.60 14.11
N PRO A 655 6.67 -11.35 12.82
CA PRO A 655 5.81 -10.72 11.82
C PRO A 655 5.00 -11.73 10.98
N LEU A 656 5.11 -13.03 11.23
CA LEU A 656 4.75 -14.08 10.28
C LEU A 656 3.26 -14.41 10.26
N LEU A 657 2.60 -14.47 11.42
CA LEU A 657 1.24 -15.01 11.53
C LEU A 657 0.33 -14.08 12.33
N THR A 658 -0.85 -13.83 11.79
CA THR A 658 -2.01 -13.31 12.51
C THR A 658 -3.17 -14.24 12.24
N ARG A 659 -3.70 -14.90 13.29
CA ARG A 659 -4.89 -15.77 13.20
C ARG A 659 -5.97 -15.28 14.16
N ILE A 660 -7.19 -15.24 13.66
CA ILE A 660 -8.33 -14.68 14.35
C ILE A 660 -9.43 -15.73 14.36
N GLN A 661 -9.70 -16.32 15.52
CA GLN A 661 -10.85 -17.21 15.70
C GLN A 661 -12.13 -16.39 15.61
N VAL A 662 -13.10 -16.88 14.84
CA VAL A 662 -14.43 -16.29 14.73
C VAL A 662 -15.49 -17.29 15.17
N ASP A 663 -16.55 -16.79 15.80
CA ASP A 663 -17.67 -17.60 16.25
C ASP A 663 -18.71 -17.83 15.14
N LYS A 664 -18.62 -17.04 14.07
CA LYS A 664 -19.56 -17.08 12.95
C LYS A 664 -18.87 -16.72 11.64
N LEU A 665 -19.16 -17.49 10.60
CA LEU A 665 -18.76 -17.18 9.23
C LEU A 665 -19.73 -16.17 8.62
N THR A 666 -19.19 -15.00 8.21
CA THR A 666 -19.94 -13.96 7.50
C THR A 666 -19.11 -13.36 6.38
N PRO A 667 -19.74 -12.85 5.29
CA PRO A 667 -19.02 -12.21 4.19
C PRO A 667 -18.23 -10.97 4.62
N GLU A 668 -18.69 -10.26 5.67
CA GLU A 668 -18.07 -9.04 6.21
C GLU A 668 -16.64 -9.27 6.71
N LEU A 669 -16.26 -10.49 7.07
CA LEU A 669 -14.86 -10.84 7.41
C LEU A 669 -13.89 -10.41 6.30
N MET A 670 -14.34 -10.43 5.07
CA MET A 670 -13.49 -10.08 3.91
C MET A 670 -13.28 -8.58 3.72
N ASP A 671 -14.08 -7.73 4.38
CA ASP A 671 -13.86 -6.27 4.39
C ASP A 671 -12.66 -5.88 5.26
N TYR A 672 -12.28 -6.78 6.19
CA TYR A 672 -11.16 -6.61 7.12
C TYR A 672 -10.03 -7.61 6.85
N ARG A 673 -9.96 -8.16 5.62
CA ARG A 673 -8.90 -9.08 5.22
C ARG A 673 -7.57 -8.36 5.03
N PHE A 674 -6.51 -9.09 5.21
CA PHE A 674 -5.17 -8.70 4.79
C PHE A 674 -4.45 -9.92 4.17
N ASN A 675 -3.21 -9.74 3.78
CA ASN A 675 -2.35 -10.77 3.20
C ASN A 675 -1.14 -11.09 4.11
N SER A 676 -0.15 -11.82 3.59
CA SER A 676 1.13 -12.08 4.28
C SER A 676 1.00 -12.82 5.61
N GLY A 677 0.14 -13.85 5.64
CA GLY A 677 -0.07 -14.67 6.84
C GLY A 677 -1.14 -14.10 7.79
N TYR A 678 -2.20 -13.54 7.24
CA TYR A 678 -3.37 -13.06 7.99
C TYR A 678 -4.58 -13.96 7.69
N PHE A 679 -5.11 -14.65 8.72
CA PHE A 679 -6.14 -15.66 8.56
C PHE A 679 -7.27 -15.48 9.59
N TYR A 680 -8.49 -15.68 9.13
CA TYR A 680 -9.63 -16.00 9.99
C TYR A 680 -9.73 -17.52 10.14
N GLU A 681 -10.12 -17.99 11.33
CA GLU A 681 -10.32 -19.40 11.63
C GLU A 681 -11.74 -19.67 12.13
N TYR A 682 -12.32 -20.78 11.71
CA TYR A 682 -13.64 -21.21 12.15
C TYR A 682 -13.65 -22.73 12.37
N ASP A 683 -14.35 -23.19 13.41
CA ASP A 683 -14.59 -24.58 13.73
C ASP A 683 -15.95 -25.01 13.20
N ALA A 684 -15.98 -25.75 12.10
CA ALA A 684 -17.20 -26.24 11.48
C ALA A 684 -17.53 -27.68 11.95
N GLU A 685 -18.80 -28.02 11.90
CA GLU A 685 -19.29 -29.39 12.12
C GLU A 685 -19.46 -30.12 10.78
N SER A 686 -19.75 -29.38 9.72
CA SER A 686 -19.94 -29.94 8.38
C SER A 686 -19.71 -28.91 7.28
N LEU A 687 -19.75 -29.34 6.00
CA LEU A 687 -19.60 -28.43 4.86
C LEU A 687 -20.77 -27.44 4.71
N ILE A 688 -21.93 -27.72 5.29
CA ILE A 688 -23.10 -26.80 5.29
C ILE A 688 -22.76 -25.47 5.96
N ASP A 689 -21.88 -25.49 6.97
CA ASP A 689 -21.45 -24.29 7.69
C ASP A 689 -20.71 -23.29 6.80
N LEU A 690 -20.24 -23.71 5.59
CA LEU A 690 -19.59 -22.85 4.60
C LEU A 690 -20.60 -21.98 3.80
N LEU A 691 -21.88 -22.29 3.81
CA LEU A 691 -22.88 -21.60 2.98
C LEU A 691 -22.86 -20.07 3.17
N PRO A 692 -22.73 -19.53 4.40
CA PRO A 692 -22.72 -18.07 4.60
C PRO A 692 -21.58 -17.35 3.88
N ILE A 693 -20.42 -18.01 3.68
CA ILE A 693 -19.27 -17.47 2.96
C ILE A 693 -19.15 -17.95 1.51
N SER A 694 -20.02 -18.88 1.10
CA SER A 694 -20.10 -19.37 -0.28
C SER A 694 -20.93 -18.43 -1.16
N THR A 695 -20.54 -17.15 -1.21
CA THR A 695 -21.21 -16.10 -1.97
C THR A 695 -20.70 -16.02 -3.40
N ILE A 696 -21.34 -15.22 -4.25
CA ILE A 696 -20.85 -14.95 -5.63
C ILE A 696 -19.42 -14.42 -5.70
N LYS A 697 -18.87 -13.92 -4.59
CA LYS A 697 -17.48 -13.48 -4.47
C LYS A 697 -16.52 -14.59 -4.06
N SER A 698 -17.00 -15.77 -3.69
CA SER A 698 -16.14 -16.93 -3.39
C SER A 698 -15.61 -17.55 -4.67
N GLN A 699 -14.33 -17.90 -4.70
CA GLN A 699 -13.70 -18.45 -5.90
C GLN A 699 -13.26 -19.91 -5.70
N THR A 700 -12.27 -20.13 -4.85
CA THR A 700 -11.60 -21.42 -4.69
C THR A 700 -11.69 -21.89 -3.25
N VAL A 701 -11.99 -23.16 -3.07
CA VAL A 701 -11.82 -23.89 -1.82
C VAL A 701 -10.66 -24.83 -1.96
N THR A 702 -9.58 -24.59 -1.21
CA THR A 702 -8.54 -25.61 -1.05
C THR A 702 -8.95 -26.58 0.04
N TYR A 703 -8.67 -27.85 -0.11
CA TYR A 703 -9.09 -28.84 0.88
C TYR A 703 -8.03 -29.87 1.18
N TYR A 704 -8.07 -30.37 2.42
CA TYR A 704 -7.30 -31.55 2.86
C TYR A 704 -8.17 -32.48 3.71
N GLY A 705 -8.13 -33.79 3.43
CA GLY A 705 -8.90 -34.79 4.15
C GLY A 705 -10.40 -34.82 3.82
N LEU A 706 -10.81 -34.27 2.66
CA LEU A 706 -12.17 -34.42 2.12
C LEU A 706 -12.15 -35.39 0.93
N THR A 707 -13.23 -36.19 0.80
CA THR A 707 -13.43 -37.04 -0.37
C THR A 707 -14.17 -36.30 -1.49
N ARG A 708 -14.03 -36.78 -2.72
CA ARG A 708 -14.74 -36.21 -3.87
C ARG A 708 -16.26 -36.33 -3.69
N GLU A 709 -16.74 -37.41 -3.10
CA GLU A 709 -18.16 -37.65 -2.84
C GLU A 709 -18.74 -36.60 -1.87
N GLN A 710 -18.02 -36.26 -0.82
CA GLN A 710 -18.44 -35.19 0.13
C GLN A 710 -18.59 -33.87 -0.58
N ILE A 711 -17.62 -33.51 -1.44
CA ILE A 711 -17.64 -32.25 -2.21
C ILE A 711 -18.80 -32.23 -3.21
N VAL A 712 -18.97 -33.33 -3.97
CA VAL A 712 -20.08 -33.47 -4.94
C VAL A 712 -21.43 -33.39 -4.25
N LYS A 713 -21.57 -34.02 -3.07
CA LYS A 713 -22.77 -33.92 -2.26
C LYS A 713 -23.07 -32.49 -1.86
N PHE A 714 -22.08 -31.79 -1.30
CA PHE A 714 -22.21 -30.37 -0.93
C PHE A 714 -22.66 -29.50 -2.11
N VAL A 715 -22.04 -29.67 -3.28
CA VAL A 715 -22.41 -28.89 -4.47
C VAL A 715 -23.82 -29.17 -4.96
N ASN A 716 -24.24 -30.47 -4.97
CA ASN A 716 -25.52 -30.85 -5.56
C ASN A 716 -26.70 -30.85 -4.60
N GLU A 717 -26.49 -30.92 -3.30
CA GLU A 717 -27.56 -30.96 -2.31
C GLU A 717 -27.70 -29.61 -1.58
N ASP A 718 -26.56 -28.93 -1.28
CA ASP A 718 -26.56 -27.70 -0.49
C ASP A 718 -26.49 -26.42 -1.37
N HIS A 719 -26.17 -26.56 -2.66
CA HIS A 719 -26.21 -25.51 -3.68
C HIS A 719 -25.51 -24.19 -3.29
N PRO A 720 -24.20 -24.19 -2.99
CA PRO A 720 -23.47 -22.97 -2.68
C PRO A 720 -23.58 -21.94 -3.82
N GLN A 721 -23.85 -20.68 -3.50
CA GLN A 721 -24.06 -19.60 -4.50
C GLN A 721 -22.81 -19.21 -5.28
N GLY A 722 -21.63 -19.45 -4.70
CA GLY A 722 -20.33 -19.25 -5.33
C GLY A 722 -19.48 -20.49 -5.11
N VAL A 723 -18.17 -20.35 -5.18
CA VAL A 723 -17.18 -21.43 -5.20
C VAL A 723 -17.18 -22.16 -6.54
N ASP A 724 -16.33 -21.67 -7.43
CA ASP A 724 -16.20 -22.25 -8.77
C ASP A 724 -15.18 -23.41 -8.83
N ARG A 725 -14.35 -23.55 -7.78
CA ARG A 725 -13.28 -24.55 -7.73
C ARG A 725 -13.12 -25.17 -6.34
N PHE A 726 -13.06 -26.50 -6.31
CA PHE A 726 -12.51 -27.26 -5.19
C PHE A 726 -11.20 -27.91 -5.64
N VAL A 727 -10.09 -27.62 -4.98
CA VAL A 727 -8.76 -28.14 -5.34
C VAL A 727 -8.06 -28.72 -4.11
N PRO A 728 -7.29 -29.80 -4.26
CA PRO A 728 -6.44 -30.28 -3.16
C PRO A 728 -5.49 -29.16 -2.68
N LEU A 729 -5.18 -29.14 -1.41
CA LEU A 729 -4.20 -28.23 -0.81
C LEU A 729 -2.87 -28.29 -1.58
N GLY A 730 -2.29 -27.11 -1.85
CA GLY A 730 -1.08 -26.93 -2.66
C GLY A 730 -1.34 -26.75 -4.15
N LYS A 731 -2.62 -26.66 -4.58
CA LYS A 731 -3.05 -26.58 -5.97
C LYS A 731 -3.85 -25.33 -6.32
N SER A 732 -3.92 -24.36 -5.42
CA SER A 732 -4.72 -23.13 -5.65
C SER A 732 -4.21 -22.30 -6.82
N MET A 733 -2.89 -22.32 -7.06
CA MET A 733 -2.22 -21.56 -8.11
C MET A 733 -2.16 -22.28 -9.47
N ASP A 734 -2.57 -23.54 -9.54
CA ASP A 734 -2.54 -24.31 -10.78
C ASP A 734 -3.60 -23.72 -11.75
N PHE A 735 -3.13 -23.09 -12.83
CA PHE A 735 -4.02 -22.50 -13.84
C PHE A 735 -4.73 -23.58 -14.65
N SER A 736 -6.01 -23.37 -14.91
CA SER A 736 -6.86 -24.22 -15.78
C SER A 736 -7.60 -23.31 -16.80
N LEU A 737 -7.94 -23.88 -17.95
CA LEU A 737 -8.80 -23.21 -18.93
C LEU A 737 -10.26 -23.10 -18.48
N ILE A 738 -10.62 -23.78 -17.40
CA ILE A 738 -11.84 -23.54 -16.63
C ILE A 738 -11.46 -22.73 -15.39
N TRP A 739 -11.87 -21.45 -15.36
CA TRP A 739 -11.48 -20.52 -14.34
C TRP A 739 -12.62 -19.56 -13.99
N ASP A 740 -12.87 -19.33 -12.70
CA ASP A 740 -13.97 -18.46 -12.21
C ASP A 740 -15.33 -18.77 -12.83
N GLY A 741 -15.65 -20.06 -12.97
CA GLY A 741 -16.90 -20.50 -13.57
C GLY A 741 -16.95 -20.39 -15.09
N TYR A 742 -15.93 -19.80 -15.74
CA TYR A 742 -15.83 -19.74 -17.21
C TYR A 742 -15.02 -20.91 -17.77
N ASP A 743 -15.55 -21.57 -18.78
CA ASP A 743 -14.75 -22.33 -19.71
C ASP A 743 -14.24 -21.39 -20.79
N LEU A 744 -12.96 -21.02 -20.71
CA LEU A 744 -12.36 -19.99 -21.55
C LEU A 744 -12.32 -20.37 -23.03
N ILE A 745 -12.15 -21.66 -23.35
CA ILE A 745 -12.15 -22.13 -24.75
C ILE A 745 -13.55 -22.01 -25.37
N THR A 746 -14.56 -22.46 -24.65
CA THR A 746 -15.95 -22.40 -25.17
C THR A 746 -16.49 -20.97 -25.17
N THR A 747 -16.12 -20.16 -24.17
CA THR A 747 -16.57 -18.76 -24.06
C THR A 747 -15.93 -17.86 -25.12
N LEU A 748 -14.62 -18.03 -25.38
CA LEU A 748 -13.88 -17.24 -26.36
C LEU A 748 -13.93 -17.83 -27.79
N SER A 749 -14.60 -18.94 -28.02
CA SER A 749 -14.90 -19.47 -29.36
C SER A 749 -16.40 -19.43 -29.62
N ARG A 750 -16.77 -19.61 -30.88
CA ARG A 750 -18.16 -19.77 -31.32
C ARG A 750 -18.40 -21.17 -31.90
N ILE A 751 -19.57 -21.71 -31.68
CA ILE A 751 -19.96 -22.98 -32.28
C ILE A 751 -20.60 -22.73 -33.65
N VAL A 752 -20.27 -23.59 -34.63
CA VAL A 752 -20.92 -23.65 -35.91
C VAL A 752 -21.86 -24.83 -35.88
N ASN A 753 -23.14 -24.58 -36.00
CA ASN A 753 -24.13 -25.64 -36.03
C ASN A 753 -24.18 -26.26 -37.41
N ILE A 754 -23.96 -27.60 -37.50
CA ILE A 754 -23.97 -28.35 -38.76
C ILE A 754 -25.03 -29.45 -38.55
N PHE A 755 -26.08 -29.35 -39.38
CA PHE A 755 -27.19 -30.33 -39.38
C PHE A 755 -26.93 -31.47 -40.34
#